data_94b5eeb1d1d39080be5ac3a1707a63aa
#
_entry.id   94b5eeb1d1d39080be5ac3a1707a63aa
#
_cell.length_a   1.000
_cell.length_b   1.000
_cell.length_c   1.000
_cell.angle_alpha   90.00
_cell.angle_beta   90.00
_cell.angle_gamma   90.00
#
_symmetry.space_group_name_H-M   'P 1'
#
loop_
_entity.id
_entity.type
_entity.pdbx_description
1 polymer ?
#
loop_
_entity_poly.entity_id
_entity_poly.type
_entity_poly.pdbx_seq_one_letter_code
_entity_poly.pdbx_strand_id
1 'polypeptide(L)'
;MLILQQRKRILYLVKYYFNHIRFFLKEGIAMNKKVSKTLLSTVLIGLVLSQQAVEACSAFIIGKGLTKDGSFLYGRTEDYPYPHEDGTQEHTHNKNFFVNPAKDYKEGDVLLDKSTGTVYPHLKHEYKYTVVADDSRDSNDGIFSEHGFNEHGVSMTATVTATPRSEVVGGIAPKVAADGRVLEGPENEVEYPEIDPLVKAGVTEAIVTDLILPRVKTAKEAAQLLAKEIDEKGSAEGNIIVFADKNELWYMEIYSGHEYVAFKYPDDKYSVFPNTYFLGKVNINDKENIIASKGIIETAKKAGVFIGDESKGEIDLAATYAPPLERGDRSRVYAGIKLLNPSSNVTFQDKRYEFLQDSPRRDFTVIDGLNVQRNRFETLNGELVPDDQVPGYNTKTDAYRKQADPTDPNYGKYAYAPGNENVIDPHVYQINQKLPQSLGGVMWLSLGRSRNTPYVPYFGSIKDTFEAYKVRGNKYDANSWYWVATNIDTMVMDHPELFGKSIRSNWEKMEALLMEYQNQLIEEYTGKSDDYVKEHADEYTAKSIAVAKSVFQLMKDVEAVMKSAIETKTPLASPFIDVTPLKEVLDRLQPTAVKPAETTTVAPTTNTYVASNNYSATLSNTTQTTPVKKNGFDGKHYINDEGRKVSNQWVYDVTYQSWFFIDSKGEYVENQWVGDYYVKSGGYMAKSEWVHDQKSNTWYYVNSEGKYLRNTWEKIDNKWYYYNGTGKMESGWLFLNGKWFYLEESGAMKENQWLEVNGKWYYVDASGELLVNTKTPDGYYVNENGEWI
;
A
#
# COMPACT_ATOMS: atom_id res chain seq x y z
N MET A 1 24.35 -13.89 7.72
CA MET A 1 25.50 -14.71 8.13
C MET A 1 25.19 -16.19 8.29
N LEU A 2 24.04 -16.56 8.91
CA LEU A 2 23.60 -17.98 8.99
C LEU A 2 23.28 -18.56 7.60
N ILE A 3 22.54 -17.81 6.75
CA ILE A 3 22.19 -18.22 5.39
C ILE A 3 23.46 -18.37 4.51
N LEU A 4 24.45 -17.51 4.67
CA LEU A 4 25.73 -17.62 3.98
C LEU A 4 26.56 -18.83 4.49
N GLN A 5 26.45 -19.17 5.77
CA GLN A 5 27.05 -20.39 6.31
C GLN A 5 26.31 -21.65 5.83
N GLN A 6 25.00 -21.63 5.75
CA GLN A 6 24.20 -22.71 5.17
C GLN A 6 24.47 -22.86 3.66
N ARG A 7 24.45 -21.76 2.87
CA ARG A 7 24.83 -21.80 1.44
C ARG A 7 26.26 -22.33 1.23
N LYS A 8 27.22 -21.88 2.02
CA LYS A 8 28.59 -22.44 1.96
C LYS A 8 28.66 -23.93 2.35
N ARG A 9 27.87 -24.35 3.35
CA ARG A 9 27.71 -25.77 3.67
C ARG A 9 27.04 -26.57 2.56
N ILE A 10 25.99 -26.08 1.98
CA ILE A 10 25.28 -26.71 0.84
C ILE A 10 26.21 -26.78 -0.40
N LEU A 11 26.88 -25.68 -0.76
CA LEU A 11 27.86 -25.70 -1.86
C LEU A 11 29.05 -26.65 -1.58
N TYR A 12 29.45 -26.74 -0.32
CA TYR A 12 30.50 -27.66 0.09
C TYR A 12 30.02 -29.12 0.01
N LEU A 13 28.80 -29.41 0.43
CA LEU A 13 28.16 -30.71 0.32
C LEU A 13 27.95 -31.11 -1.15
N VAL A 14 27.39 -30.20 -1.98
CA VAL A 14 27.20 -30.42 -3.41
C VAL A 14 28.55 -30.69 -4.11
N LYS A 15 29.58 -29.90 -3.80
CA LYS A 15 30.94 -30.11 -4.32
C LYS A 15 31.57 -31.41 -3.82
N TYR A 16 31.34 -31.77 -2.56
CA TYR A 16 31.79 -33.02 -1.95
C TYR A 16 31.13 -34.23 -2.63
N TYR A 17 29.80 -34.19 -2.82
CA TYR A 17 29.04 -35.25 -3.49
C TYR A 17 29.35 -35.34 -4.99
N PHE A 18 29.50 -34.24 -5.70
CA PHE A 18 29.91 -34.23 -7.10
C PHE A 18 31.32 -34.85 -7.31
N ASN A 19 32.23 -34.54 -6.40
CA ASN A 19 33.57 -35.14 -6.43
C ASN A 19 33.57 -36.65 -6.08
N HIS A 20 32.66 -37.08 -5.17
CA HIS A 20 32.48 -38.49 -4.88
C HIS A 20 31.84 -39.26 -6.03
N ILE A 21 30.80 -38.69 -6.67
CA ILE A 21 30.19 -39.28 -7.87
C ILE A 21 31.23 -39.36 -9.00
N ARG A 22 32.02 -38.32 -9.19
CA ARG A 22 33.12 -38.33 -10.20
C ARG A 22 34.21 -39.35 -9.89
N PHE A 23 34.49 -39.58 -8.62
CA PHE A 23 35.41 -40.63 -8.15
C PHE A 23 34.87 -42.01 -8.47
N PHE A 24 33.60 -42.31 -8.11
CA PHE A 24 32.96 -43.60 -8.38
C PHE A 24 32.82 -43.88 -9.89
N LEU A 25 32.51 -42.86 -10.68
CA LEU A 25 32.45 -42.99 -12.14
C LEU A 25 33.83 -43.23 -12.77
N LYS A 26 34.91 -42.73 -12.17
CA LYS A 26 36.28 -42.89 -12.64
C LYS A 26 36.84 -44.26 -12.30
N GLU A 27 36.42 -44.84 -11.19
CA GLU A 27 36.85 -46.13 -10.70
C GLU A 27 35.97 -47.32 -11.20
N GLY A 28 34.95 -47.09 -12.02
CA GLY A 28 34.09 -48.15 -12.60
C GLY A 28 33.24 -48.93 -11.59
N ILE A 29 33.01 -48.39 -10.37
CA ILE A 29 32.30 -49.07 -9.30
C ILE A 29 30.77 -48.88 -9.50
N ALA A 30 30.04 -50.02 -9.69
CA ALA A 30 28.58 -50.01 -9.84
C ALA A 30 27.91 -49.60 -8.50
N MET A 31 27.23 -48.45 -8.52
CA MET A 31 26.44 -47.99 -7.38
C MET A 31 25.11 -48.75 -7.24
N ASN A 32 24.77 -49.08 -6.01
CA ASN A 32 23.52 -49.75 -5.68
C ASN A 32 22.34 -48.80 -6.04
N LYS A 33 21.34 -49.34 -6.78
CA LYS A 33 20.16 -48.55 -7.25
C LYS A 33 19.42 -47.78 -6.14
N LYS A 34 19.48 -48.28 -4.90
CA LYS A 34 18.86 -47.60 -3.76
C LYS A 34 19.65 -46.35 -3.32
N VAL A 35 20.96 -46.43 -3.31
CA VAL A 35 21.87 -45.34 -2.94
C VAL A 35 21.82 -44.23 -4.04
N SER A 36 21.73 -44.63 -5.31
CA SER A 36 21.57 -43.70 -6.43
C SER A 36 20.26 -42.91 -6.39
N LYS A 37 19.14 -43.58 -6.02
CA LYS A 37 17.83 -42.90 -5.89
C LYS A 37 17.82 -41.94 -4.68
N THR A 38 18.35 -42.31 -3.57
CA THR A 38 18.44 -41.45 -2.38
C THR A 38 19.35 -40.24 -2.61
N LEU A 39 20.50 -40.42 -3.29
CA LEU A 39 21.38 -39.32 -3.67
C LEU A 39 20.74 -38.37 -4.70
N LEU A 40 20.00 -38.92 -5.68
CA LEU A 40 19.31 -38.11 -6.69
C LEU A 40 18.16 -37.32 -6.05
N SER A 41 17.38 -37.93 -5.16
CA SER A 41 16.34 -37.25 -4.40
C SER A 41 16.89 -36.15 -3.47
N THR A 42 17.99 -36.43 -2.75
CA THR A 42 18.61 -35.43 -1.86
C THR A 42 19.21 -34.25 -2.63
N VAL A 43 19.74 -34.47 -3.83
CA VAL A 43 20.26 -33.43 -4.71
C VAL A 43 19.09 -32.65 -5.37
N LEU A 44 18.00 -33.34 -5.79
CA LEU A 44 16.79 -32.68 -6.27
C LEU A 44 16.07 -31.88 -5.18
N ILE A 45 15.96 -32.42 -3.96
CA ILE A 45 15.35 -31.72 -2.81
C ILE A 45 16.23 -30.52 -2.41
N GLY A 46 17.55 -30.64 -2.43
CA GLY A 46 18.48 -29.52 -2.21
C GLY A 46 18.37 -28.43 -3.30
N LEU A 47 18.00 -28.78 -4.53
CA LEU A 47 17.77 -27.83 -5.62
C LEU A 47 16.36 -27.21 -5.57
N VAL A 48 15.37 -27.95 -5.11
CA VAL A 48 14.00 -27.43 -4.93
C VAL A 48 13.89 -26.52 -3.69
N LEU A 49 14.61 -26.83 -2.61
CA LEU A 49 14.68 -25.97 -1.42
C LEU A 49 15.54 -24.70 -1.62
N SER A 50 16.34 -24.61 -2.69
CA SER A 50 17.13 -23.42 -3.00
C SER A 50 16.44 -22.44 -3.94
N GLN A 51 15.22 -22.72 -4.39
CA GLN A 51 14.45 -21.87 -5.32
C GLN A 51 13.22 -21.21 -4.72
N GLN A 52 12.95 -21.32 -3.44
CA GLN A 52 12.00 -20.40 -2.81
C GLN A 52 12.73 -19.10 -2.45
N ALA A 53 12.92 -18.23 -3.43
CA ALA A 53 12.88 -16.82 -3.16
C ALA A 53 11.50 -16.58 -2.53
N VAL A 54 11.45 -16.09 -1.29
CA VAL A 54 10.19 -15.76 -0.62
C VAL A 54 9.62 -14.55 -1.35
N GLU A 55 8.85 -14.80 -2.39
CA GLU A 55 7.97 -13.80 -2.99
C GLU A 55 6.93 -13.48 -1.92
N ALA A 56 6.94 -12.27 -1.42
CA ALA A 56 6.16 -11.91 -0.25
C ALA A 56 5.30 -10.69 -0.55
N CYS A 57 4.21 -10.86 -1.29
CA CYS A 57 3.26 -9.81 -1.61
C CYS A 57 2.41 -9.40 -0.39
N SER A 58 1.97 -8.15 -0.35
CA SER A 58 1.01 -7.65 0.64
C SER A 58 -0.17 -7.03 -0.07
N ALA A 59 -1.38 -7.37 0.33
CA ALA A 59 -2.59 -6.86 -0.27
C ALA A 59 -3.59 -6.36 0.76
N PHE A 60 -4.50 -5.49 0.32
CA PHE A 60 -5.59 -4.99 1.14
C PHE A 60 -6.85 -4.76 0.30
N ILE A 61 -8.00 -4.78 0.97
CA ILE A 61 -9.31 -4.39 0.42
C ILE A 61 -10.00 -3.51 1.47
N ILE A 62 -10.64 -2.42 1.01
CA ILE A 62 -11.52 -1.57 1.82
C ILE A 62 -12.84 -1.44 1.08
N GLY A 63 -13.92 -1.92 1.70
CA GLY A 63 -15.26 -1.89 1.13
C GLY A 63 -15.78 -0.47 0.93
N LYS A 64 -16.59 -0.27 -0.10
CA LYS A 64 -17.08 1.07 -0.50
C LYS A 64 -17.94 1.77 0.56
N GLY A 65 -18.53 1.04 1.50
CA GLY A 65 -19.25 1.61 2.66
C GLY A 65 -18.36 2.18 3.74
N LEU A 66 -17.04 1.95 3.66
CA LEU A 66 -16.03 2.50 4.57
C LEU A 66 -15.30 3.72 3.99
N THR A 67 -15.43 3.99 2.71
CA THR A 67 -14.69 5.05 2.04
C THR A 67 -15.50 6.34 1.93
N LYS A 68 -14.79 7.46 1.91
CA LYS A 68 -15.40 8.81 1.88
C LYS A 68 -16.22 9.07 0.61
N ASP A 69 -15.78 8.55 -0.53
CA ASP A 69 -16.37 8.79 -1.85
C ASP A 69 -17.25 7.64 -2.35
N GLY A 70 -17.34 6.54 -1.59
CA GLY A 70 -18.08 5.33 -1.96
C GLY A 70 -17.34 4.42 -2.94
N SER A 71 -16.02 4.53 -3.04
CA SER A 71 -15.19 3.65 -3.85
C SER A 71 -14.83 2.36 -3.11
N PHE A 72 -14.72 1.23 -3.81
CA PHE A 72 -13.85 0.16 -3.36
C PHE A 72 -12.40 0.63 -3.50
N LEU A 73 -11.59 0.38 -2.47
CA LEU A 73 -10.14 0.53 -2.55
C LEU A 73 -9.52 -0.84 -2.36
N TYR A 74 -8.67 -1.24 -3.27
CA TYR A 74 -7.88 -2.45 -3.10
C TYR A 74 -6.55 -2.31 -3.83
N GLY A 75 -5.56 -3.06 -3.38
CA GLY A 75 -4.26 -3.00 -3.99
C GLY A 75 -3.33 -4.07 -3.44
N ARG A 76 -2.23 -4.24 -4.13
CA ARG A 76 -1.19 -5.21 -3.84
C ARG A 76 0.18 -4.57 -3.99
N THR A 77 1.15 -5.04 -3.21
CA THR A 77 2.58 -4.91 -3.56
C THR A 77 3.04 -6.23 -4.15
N GLU A 78 3.82 -6.20 -5.20
CA GLU A 78 4.64 -7.32 -5.60
C GLU A 78 6.00 -7.16 -4.96
N ASP A 79 6.48 -8.21 -4.32
CA ASP A 79 7.74 -8.20 -3.60
C ASP A 79 8.71 -9.19 -4.24
N TYR A 80 9.78 -8.68 -4.81
CA TYR A 80 10.83 -9.49 -5.41
C TYR A 80 12.19 -9.20 -4.78
N PRO A 81 13.01 -10.23 -4.47
CA PRO A 81 14.29 -10.01 -3.79
C PRO A 81 15.19 -9.03 -4.54
N TYR A 82 15.74 -8.07 -3.81
CA TYR A 82 16.72 -7.13 -4.33
C TYR A 82 17.96 -7.85 -4.85
N PRO A 83 18.59 -7.38 -5.94
CA PRO A 83 19.89 -7.86 -6.34
C PRO A 83 20.90 -7.76 -5.19
N HIS A 84 21.53 -8.87 -4.84
CA HIS A 84 22.53 -8.88 -3.79
C HIS A 84 23.76 -8.04 -4.16
N GLU A 85 24.50 -7.58 -3.13
CA GLU A 85 25.73 -6.77 -3.24
C GLU A 85 26.82 -7.35 -4.18
N ASP A 86 26.69 -8.59 -4.63
CA ASP A 86 27.65 -9.27 -5.51
C ASP A 86 27.39 -9.05 -7.00
N GLY A 87 26.35 -8.28 -7.37
CA GLY A 87 26.04 -7.94 -8.76
C GLY A 87 25.68 -9.12 -9.66
N THR A 88 25.45 -10.31 -9.11
CA THR A 88 25.23 -11.56 -9.86
C THR A 88 23.76 -11.85 -10.16
N GLN A 89 22.84 -10.97 -9.81
CA GLN A 89 21.44 -11.14 -10.19
C GLN A 89 21.15 -10.44 -11.52
N GLU A 90 21.04 -11.24 -12.55
CA GLU A 90 20.50 -10.87 -13.86
C GLU A 90 18.98 -10.68 -13.84
N HIS A 91 18.37 -10.37 -12.68
CA HIS A 91 16.94 -10.24 -12.59
C HIS A 91 16.48 -8.83 -12.89
N THR A 92 15.91 -8.76 -14.01
CA THR A 92 15.26 -7.58 -14.50
C THR A 92 13.79 -7.83 -14.54
N HIS A 93 13.15 -7.66 -13.42
CA HIS A 93 11.72 -7.47 -13.35
C HIS A 93 11.39 -6.04 -13.79
N ASN A 94 11.87 -5.66 -14.99
CA ASN A 94 11.54 -4.39 -15.59
C ASN A 94 10.04 -4.34 -15.84
N LYS A 95 9.31 -3.71 -14.94
CA LYS A 95 7.87 -3.54 -15.07
C LYS A 95 7.55 -2.53 -16.18
N ASN A 96 6.64 -2.93 -17.03
CA ASN A 96 6.13 -2.14 -18.13
C ASN A 96 4.63 -1.91 -17.93
N PHE A 97 4.16 -0.72 -18.27
CA PHE A 97 2.74 -0.39 -18.28
C PHE A 97 2.31 -0.01 -19.68
N PHE A 98 1.39 -0.78 -20.26
CA PHE A 98 0.94 -0.59 -21.64
C PHE A 98 -0.52 -0.99 -21.84
N VAL A 99 -1.02 -0.77 -23.06
CA VAL A 99 -2.39 -1.11 -23.45
C VAL A 99 -2.34 -2.17 -24.54
N ASN A 100 -3.06 -3.26 -24.32
CA ASN A 100 -3.38 -4.24 -25.35
C ASN A 100 -4.66 -3.81 -26.07
N PRO A 101 -4.64 -3.52 -27.38
CA PRO A 101 -5.83 -3.09 -28.09
C PRO A 101 -6.85 -4.23 -28.22
N ALA A 102 -8.13 -3.87 -28.37
CA ALA A 102 -9.14 -4.86 -28.76
C ALA A 102 -8.74 -5.53 -30.08
N LYS A 103 -8.98 -6.83 -30.19
CA LYS A 103 -8.51 -7.62 -31.32
C LYS A 103 -9.50 -8.71 -31.73
N ASP A 104 -9.65 -8.87 -33.05
CA ASP A 104 -10.37 -9.99 -33.65
C ASP A 104 -9.40 -11.13 -33.97
N TYR A 105 -9.80 -12.34 -33.62
CA TYR A 105 -9.04 -13.57 -33.82
C TYR A 105 -9.77 -14.52 -34.80
N LYS A 106 -9.01 -15.37 -35.42
CA LYS A 106 -9.53 -16.43 -36.30
C LYS A 106 -9.78 -17.70 -35.49
N GLU A 107 -10.65 -18.53 -36.01
CA GLU A 107 -10.84 -19.88 -35.46
C GLU A 107 -9.51 -20.65 -35.49
N GLY A 108 -9.11 -21.19 -34.33
CA GLY A 108 -7.86 -21.88 -34.09
C GLY A 108 -6.70 -21.04 -33.58
N ASP A 109 -6.85 -19.70 -33.51
CA ASP A 109 -5.87 -18.86 -32.82
C ASP A 109 -5.93 -19.15 -31.31
N VAL A 110 -4.77 -19.19 -30.65
CA VAL A 110 -4.65 -19.53 -29.22
C VAL A 110 -3.78 -18.56 -28.47
N LEU A 111 -4.15 -18.30 -27.21
CA LEU A 111 -3.29 -17.73 -26.19
C LEU A 111 -2.43 -18.87 -25.62
N LEU A 112 -1.12 -18.72 -25.66
CA LEU A 112 -0.15 -19.71 -25.19
C LEU A 112 0.47 -19.23 -23.87
N ASP A 113 0.27 -20.01 -22.83
CA ASP A 113 1.10 -19.93 -21.64
C ASP A 113 2.45 -20.59 -21.94
N LYS A 114 3.50 -19.79 -22.03
CA LYS A 114 4.84 -20.31 -22.39
C LYS A 114 5.51 -21.06 -21.25
N SER A 115 5.16 -20.80 -20.01
CA SER A 115 5.74 -21.45 -18.83
C SER A 115 5.33 -22.91 -18.74
N THR A 116 4.08 -23.21 -19.08
CA THR A 116 3.51 -24.56 -19.00
C THR A 116 3.29 -25.22 -20.34
N GLY A 117 3.27 -24.45 -21.43
CA GLY A 117 2.86 -24.89 -22.75
C GLY A 117 1.35 -25.03 -22.93
N THR A 118 0.55 -24.59 -21.97
CA THR A 118 -0.91 -24.68 -22.01
C THR A 118 -1.48 -23.67 -23.00
N VAL A 119 -2.52 -24.09 -23.73
CA VAL A 119 -3.17 -23.25 -24.73
C VAL A 119 -4.61 -22.96 -24.35
N TYR A 120 -5.03 -21.73 -24.62
CA TYR A 120 -6.39 -21.25 -24.40
C TYR A 120 -6.93 -20.70 -25.73
N PRO A 121 -8.05 -21.21 -26.26
CA PRO A 121 -8.63 -20.66 -27.48
C PRO A 121 -8.97 -19.18 -27.32
N HIS A 122 -8.58 -18.35 -28.30
CA HIS A 122 -9.06 -16.97 -28.35
C HIS A 122 -10.55 -16.90 -28.64
N LEU A 123 -11.22 -15.90 -28.08
CA LEU A 123 -12.56 -15.55 -28.53
C LEU A 123 -12.47 -14.87 -29.91
N LYS A 124 -13.57 -14.91 -30.66
CA LYS A 124 -13.66 -14.22 -31.96
C LYS A 124 -13.29 -12.74 -31.84
N HIS A 125 -13.70 -12.11 -30.74
CA HIS A 125 -13.37 -10.75 -30.39
C HIS A 125 -12.95 -10.69 -28.92
N GLU A 126 -11.80 -10.10 -28.63
CA GLU A 126 -11.28 -9.85 -27.29
C GLU A 126 -11.15 -8.35 -27.07
N TYR A 127 -11.48 -7.91 -25.84
CA TYR A 127 -11.58 -6.50 -25.47
C TYR A 127 -10.21 -5.88 -25.26
N LYS A 128 -10.15 -4.56 -25.42
CA LYS A 128 -8.98 -3.75 -25.01
C LYS A 128 -8.79 -3.84 -23.50
N TYR A 129 -7.53 -3.92 -23.04
CA TYR A 129 -7.19 -3.85 -21.63
C TYR A 129 -5.83 -3.19 -21.41
N THR A 130 -5.68 -2.49 -20.28
CA THR A 130 -4.40 -2.02 -19.76
C THR A 130 -3.74 -3.15 -18.99
N VAL A 131 -2.41 -3.17 -18.93
CA VAL A 131 -1.68 -4.18 -18.19
C VAL A 131 -0.36 -3.63 -17.68
N VAL A 132 -0.03 -3.97 -16.44
CA VAL A 132 1.33 -3.92 -15.92
C VAL A 132 1.90 -5.32 -16.01
N ALA A 133 3.09 -5.46 -16.56
CA ALA A 133 3.69 -6.75 -16.81
C ALA A 133 5.22 -6.71 -16.71
N ASP A 134 5.81 -7.84 -16.36
CA ASP A 134 7.25 -8.05 -16.44
C ASP A 134 7.72 -8.13 -17.88
N ASP A 135 8.90 -7.59 -18.14
CA ASP A 135 9.62 -7.80 -19.38
C ASP A 135 10.48 -9.07 -19.32
N SER A 136 9.82 -10.21 -19.16
CA SER A 136 10.48 -11.52 -19.06
C SER A 136 10.80 -12.15 -20.44
N ARG A 137 10.82 -11.34 -21.52
CA ARG A 137 11.01 -11.86 -22.89
C ARG A 137 12.33 -12.56 -23.16
N ASP A 138 13.34 -12.27 -22.33
CA ASP A 138 14.62 -12.98 -22.40
C ASP A 138 14.59 -14.29 -21.62
N SER A 139 13.55 -14.55 -20.82
CA SER A 139 13.28 -15.85 -20.20
C SER A 139 12.42 -16.72 -21.13
N ASN A 140 12.44 -18.02 -20.92
CA ASN A 140 11.55 -18.94 -21.64
C ASN A 140 10.07 -18.78 -21.25
N ASP A 141 9.77 -17.95 -20.24
CA ASP A 141 8.47 -17.88 -19.60
C ASP A 141 7.49 -16.89 -20.26
N GLY A 142 8.01 -15.97 -21.08
CA GLY A 142 7.17 -15.01 -21.82
C GLY A 142 6.88 -13.74 -21.05
N ILE A 143 5.78 -13.04 -21.36
CA ILE A 143 5.32 -11.87 -20.63
C ILE A 143 4.52 -12.35 -19.41
N PHE A 144 4.83 -11.84 -18.24
CA PHE A 144 4.12 -12.09 -17.01
C PHE A 144 3.23 -10.88 -16.69
N SER A 145 1.92 -11.05 -16.89
CA SER A 145 0.93 -9.97 -16.76
C SER A 145 0.31 -9.96 -15.37
N GLU A 146 0.52 -8.89 -14.62
CA GLU A 146 0.19 -8.78 -13.19
C GLU A 146 -1.24 -8.31 -12.94
N HIS A 147 -1.60 -7.15 -13.48
CA HIS A 147 -2.85 -6.49 -13.19
C HIS A 147 -3.24 -5.47 -14.27
N GLY A 148 -4.51 -5.05 -14.27
CA GLY A 148 -4.99 -4.06 -15.22
C GLY A 148 -6.50 -3.81 -15.17
N PHE A 149 -6.96 -3.07 -16.18
CA PHE A 149 -8.38 -2.80 -16.46
C PHE A 149 -8.73 -3.20 -17.88
N ASN A 150 -9.97 -3.65 -18.10
CA ASN A 150 -10.48 -3.75 -19.46
C ASN A 150 -11.42 -2.56 -19.83
N GLU A 151 -11.83 -2.49 -21.10
CA GLU A 151 -12.70 -1.42 -21.60
C GLU A 151 -14.15 -1.47 -21.10
N HIS A 152 -14.53 -2.53 -20.39
CA HIS A 152 -15.80 -2.66 -19.68
C HIS A 152 -15.69 -2.25 -18.20
N GLY A 153 -14.54 -1.74 -17.78
CA GLY A 153 -14.31 -1.27 -16.41
C GLY A 153 -14.14 -2.39 -15.39
N VAL A 154 -13.84 -3.59 -15.83
CA VAL A 154 -13.39 -4.66 -14.94
C VAL A 154 -11.91 -4.49 -14.67
N SER A 155 -11.55 -4.46 -13.41
CA SER A 155 -10.17 -4.45 -12.95
C SER A 155 -9.84 -5.76 -12.24
N MET A 156 -8.58 -6.15 -12.30
CA MET A 156 -8.07 -7.25 -11.51
C MET A 156 -6.64 -7.01 -11.05
N THR A 157 -6.30 -7.60 -9.94
CA THR A 157 -4.92 -7.86 -9.54
C THR A 157 -4.76 -9.37 -9.35
N ALA A 158 -3.90 -9.96 -10.11
CA ALA A 158 -3.35 -11.28 -9.91
C ALA A 158 -2.01 -11.02 -9.23
N THR A 159 -1.49 -11.66 -8.37
CA THR A 159 -1.90 -12.64 -7.43
C THR A 159 -1.12 -12.40 -6.16
N VAL A 160 -1.59 -12.90 -5.11
CA VAL A 160 -0.72 -13.15 -3.98
C VAL A 160 -0.47 -14.65 -4.02
N THR A 161 0.67 -15.10 -4.57
CA THR A 161 1.03 -16.52 -4.60
C THR A 161 0.93 -17.08 -3.19
N ALA A 162 0.10 -18.10 -3.01
CA ALA A 162 -0.15 -18.71 -1.71
C ALA A 162 0.31 -20.16 -1.70
N THR A 163 1.02 -20.55 -0.66
CA THR A 163 1.49 -21.93 -0.54
C THR A 163 0.32 -22.86 -0.16
N PRO A 164 -0.05 -23.83 -1.01
CA PRO A 164 -1.06 -24.83 -0.67
C PRO A 164 -0.62 -25.71 0.50
N ARG A 165 -1.61 -26.23 1.20
CA ARG A 165 -1.39 -27.14 2.31
C ARG A 165 -0.95 -28.52 1.81
N SER A 166 0.19 -29.03 2.29
CA SER A 166 0.77 -30.29 1.82
C SER A 166 -0.10 -31.51 2.07
N GLU A 167 -0.97 -31.48 3.08
CA GLU A 167 -1.96 -32.53 3.31
C GLU A 167 -2.97 -32.66 2.15
N VAL A 168 -3.12 -31.62 1.34
CA VAL A 168 -4.01 -31.59 0.17
C VAL A 168 -3.27 -31.87 -1.12
N VAL A 169 -2.18 -31.13 -1.36
CA VAL A 169 -1.46 -31.21 -2.65
C VAL A 169 -0.39 -32.30 -2.68
N GLY A 170 -0.05 -32.88 -1.53
CA GLY A 170 0.98 -33.91 -1.41
C GLY A 170 2.37 -33.32 -1.20
N GLY A 171 3.36 -34.20 -1.15
CA GLY A 171 4.77 -33.86 -1.00
C GLY A 171 5.28 -33.97 0.44
N ILE A 172 6.49 -33.48 0.66
CA ILE A 172 7.16 -33.55 1.95
C ILE A 172 7.06 -32.17 2.63
N ALA A 173 6.53 -32.14 3.83
CA ALA A 173 6.45 -30.93 4.64
C ALA A 173 6.79 -31.18 6.10
N PRO A 174 7.25 -30.16 6.85
CA PRO A 174 7.52 -30.31 8.27
C PRO A 174 6.22 -30.49 9.06
N LYS A 175 6.29 -31.26 10.14
CA LYS A 175 5.21 -31.40 11.12
C LYS A 175 4.90 -30.06 11.77
N VAL A 176 3.62 -29.83 12.04
CA VAL A 176 3.17 -28.71 12.83
C VAL A 176 2.82 -29.18 14.24
N ALA A 177 3.41 -28.58 15.25
CA ALA A 177 3.10 -28.88 16.65
C ALA A 177 1.67 -28.43 17.00
N ALA A 178 1.10 -28.95 18.07
CA ALA A 178 -0.25 -28.64 18.54
C ALA A 178 -0.46 -27.14 18.87
N ASP A 179 0.62 -26.42 19.16
CA ASP A 179 0.62 -24.97 19.38
C ASP A 179 0.74 -24.15 18.07
N GLY A 180 0.80 -24.82 16.90
CA GLY A 180 0.87 -24.20 15.58
C GLY A 180 2.29 -23.88 15.11
N ARG A 181 3.35 -24.28 15.84
CA ARG A 181 4.74 -24.08 15.40
C ARG A 181 5.13 -25.13 14.39
N VAL A 182 5.81 -24.72 13.33
CA VAL A 182 6.48 -25.59 12.38
C VAL A 182 7.72 -26.18 13.07
N LEU A 183 7.86 -27.50 13.04
CA LEU A 183 9.00 -28.22 13.64
C LEU A 183 10.10 -28.35 12.60
N GLU A 184 11.26 -27.76 12.86
CA GLU A 184 12.41 -27.81 11.97
C GLU A 184 13.18 -29.13 12.13
N GLY A 185 13.83 -29.59 11.06
CA GLY A 185 14.70 -30.75 11.01
C GLY A 185 14.13 -31.94 10.25
N PRO A 186 14.97 -32.73 9.59
CA PRO A 186 14.55 -33.85 8.74
C PRO A 186 13.76 -34.94 9.49
N GLU A 187 13.91 -35.06 10.80
CA GLU A 187 13.15 -35.97 11.65
C GLU A 187 11.68 -35.53 11.84
N ASN A 188 11.40 -34.31 11.54
CA ASN A 188 10.07 -33.72 11.61
C ASN A 188 9.38 -33.64 10.25
N GLU A 189 10.01 -34.06 9.17
CA GLU A 189 9.40 -34.12 7.84
C GLU A 189 8.42 -35.28 7.74
N VAL A 190 7.29 -35.03 7.06
CA VAL A 190 6.26 -36.01 6.75
C VAL A 190 5.98 -35.99 5.27
N GLU A 191 5.89 -37.17 4.65
CA GLU A 191 5.42 -37.32 3.27
C GLU A 191 3.91 -37.46 3.27
N TYR A 192 3.22 -36.55 2.61
CA TYR A 192 1.77 -36.50 2.47
C TYR A 192 1.33 -37.08 1.12
N PRO A 193 0.21 -37.82 1.05
CA PRO A 193 -0.33 -38.29 -0.21
C PRO A 193 -0.89 -37.15 -1.05
N GLU A 194 -0.82 -37.28 -2.36
CA GLU A 194 -1.47 -36.36 -3.29
C GLU A 194 -2.98 -36.62 -3.30
N ILE A 195 -3.78 -35.69 -2.76
CA ILE A 195 -5.26 -35.75 -2.77
C ILE A 195 -5.83 -34.98 -3.94
N ASP A 196 -5.41 -33.73 -4.11
CA ASP A 196 -5.65 -32.89 -5.27
C ASP A 196 -4.38 -32.06 -5.58
N PRO A 197 -3.40 -32.69 -6.26
CA PRO A 197 -2.12 -32.08 -6.54
C PRO A 197 -2.26 -30.90 -7.52
N LEU A 198 -1.30 -29.96 -7.46
CA LEU A 198 -1.18 -28.90 -8.45
C LEU A 198 -0.97 -29.50 -9.85
N VAL A 199 -1.63 -28.92 -10.85
CA VAL A 199 -1.62 -29.42 -12.22
C VAL A 199 -0.53 -28.69 -13.02
N LYS A 200 0.55 -29.38 -13.33
CA LYS A 200 1.72 -28.78 -13.98
C LYS A 200 1.39 -27.99 -15.27
N ALA A 201 0.38 -28.38 -16.02
CA ALA A 201 -0.13 -27.68 -17.19
C ALA A 201 -1.43 -26.92 -16.92
N GLY A 202 -1.68 -26.54 -15.66
CA GLY A 202 -2.83 -25.78 -15.23
C GLY A 202 -2.70 -24.28 -15.47
N VAL A 203 -3.65 -23.53 -14.96
CA VAL A 203 -3.63 -22.07 -14.97
C VAL A 203 -2.48 -21.56 -14.10
N THR A 204 -1.68 -20.64 -14.61
CA THR A 204 -0.58 -19.98 -13.89
C THR A 204 -0.91 -18.53 -13.61
N GLU A 205 -0.19 -17.94 -12.66
CA GLU A 205 -0.22 -16.51 -12.38
C GLU A 205 0.11 -15.68 -13.64
N ALA A 206 1.15 -16.09 -14.37
CA ALA A 206 1.65 -15.38 -15.53
C ALA A 206 0.60 -15.14 -16.63
N ILE A 207 -0.39 -16.03 -16.76
CA ILE A 207 -1.36 -15.98 -17.87
C ILE A 207 -2.73 -15.44 -17.44
N VAL A 208 -3.05 -15.44 -16.13
CA VAL A 208 -4.43 -15.23 -15.67
C VAL A 208 -4.98 -13.86 -16.09
N THR A 209 -4.17 -12.82 -16.07
CA THR A 209 -4.59 -11.46 -16.46
C THR A 209 -4.94 -11.40 -17.95
N ASP A 210 -4.09 -11.96 -18.83
CA ASP A 210 -4.32 -12.03 -20.29
C ASP A 210 -5.43 -13.01 -20.68
N LEU A 211 -5.71 -13.99 -19.82
CA LEU A 211 -6.80 -14.93 -20.00
C LEU A 211 -8.15 -14.32 -19.65
N ILE A 212 -8.23 -13.49 -18.63
CA ILE A 212 -9.50 -13.04 -18.03
C ILE A 212 -9.92 -11.67 -18.57
N LEU A 213 -9.08 -10.62 -18.45
CA LEU A 213 -9.49 -9.25 -18.75
C LEU A 213 -10.09 -9.05 -20.14
N PRO A 214 -9.52 -9.61 -21.23
CA PRO A 214 -10.06 -9.37 -22.57
C PRO A 214 -11.37 -10.11 -22.86
N ARG A 215 -11.96 -10.86 -21.90
CA ARG A 215 -13.06 -11.79 -22.15
C ARG A 215 -14.31 -11.55 -21.32
N VAL A 216 -14.27 -10.62 -20.36
CA VAL A 216 -15.31 -10.43 -19.35
C VAL A 216 -15.86 -9.00 -19.36
N LYS A 217 -17.08 -8.82 -18.84
CA LYS A 217 -17.74 -7.52 -18.70
C LYS A 217 -18.05 -7.14 -17.27
N THR A 218 -17.98 -8.09 -16.34
CA THR A 218 -18.23 -7.87 -14.93
C THR A 218 -17.21 -8.61 -14.07
N ALA A 219 -17.05 -8.17 -12.83
CA ALA A 219 -16.18 -8.83 -11.86
C ALA A 219 -16.66 -10.28 -11.55
N LYS A 220 -17.96 -10.50 -11.52
CA LYS A 220 -18.53 -11.83 -11.34
C LYS A 220 -18.22 -12.77 -12.51
N GLU A 221 -18.36 -12.29 -13.76
CA GLU A 221 -17.96 -13.06 -14.95
C GLU A 221 -16.47 -13.42 -14.90
N ALA A 222 -15.61 -12.54 -14.41
CA ALA A 222 -14.18 -12.81 -14.26
C ALA A 222 -13.93 -13.98 -13.29
N ALA A 223 -14.53 -13.95 -12.11
CA ALA A 223 -14.44 -15.05 -11.14
C ALA A 223 -15.02 -16.36 -11.72
N GLN A 224 -16.15 -16.30 -12.45
CA GLN A 224 -16.75 -17.46 -13.07
C GLN A 224 -15.91 -18.06 -14.20
N LEU A 225 -15.28 -17.21 -15.02
CA LEU A 225 -14.39 -17.67 -16.10
C LEU A 225 -13.16 -18.37 -15.54
N LEU A 226 -12.52 -17.76 -14.53
CA LEU A 226 -11.35 -18.40 -13.90
C LEU A 226 -11.74 -19.71 -13.22
N ALA A 227 -12.86 -19.76 -12.50
CA ALA A 227 -13.41 -20.98 -11.91
C ALA A 227 -13.59 -22.09 -12.95
N LYS A 228 -14.15 -21.75 -14.12
CA LYS A 228 -14.34 -22.69 -15.24
C LYS A 228 -12.99 -23.20 -15.79
N GLU A 229 -12.01 -22.32 -16.00
CA GLU A 229 -10.70 -22.75 -16.51
C GLU A 229 -9.97 -23.66 -15.51
N ILE A 230 -10.12 -23.43 -14.19
CA ILE A 230 -9.58 -24.32 -13.15
C ILE A 230 -10.34 -25.65 -13.12
N ASP A 231 -11.67 -25.65 -13.22
CA ASP A 231 -12.46 -26.89 -13.32
C ASP A 231 -12.02 -27.76 -14.53
N GLU A 232 -11.64 -27.12 -15.66
CA GLU A 232 -11.31 -27.80 -16.91
C GLU A 232 -9.83 -28.21 -17.03
N LYS A 233 -8.90 -27.38 -16.50
CA LYS A 233 -7.47 -27.53 -16.71
C LYS A 233 -6.65 -27.70 -15.43
N GLY A 234 -7.25 -27.36 -14.31
CA GLY A 234 -6.56 -27.28 -13.03
C GLY A 234 -5.75 -25.99 -12.87
N SER A 235 -5.18 -25.81 -11.68
CA SER A 235 -4.25 -24.75 -11.35
C SER A 235 -2.82 -25.29 -11.14
N ALA A 236 -1.82 -24.60 -11.65
CA ALA A 236 -0.41 -24.96 -11.49
C ALA A 236 0.16 -24.51 -10.14
N GLU A 237 -0.52 -23.59 -9.47
CA GLU A 237 -0.07 -22.97 -8.21
C GLU A 237 -1.25 -22.51 -7.36
N GLY A 238 -1.00 -22.27 -6.07
CA GLY A 238 -1.98 -21.65 -5.20
C GLY A 238 -1.94 -20.13 -5.34
N ASN A 239 -3.13 -19.49 -5.42
CA ASN A 239 -3.22 -18.07 -5.70
C ASN A 239 -4.38 -17.38 -4.99
N ILE A 240 -4.24 -16.05 -4.86
CA ILE A 240 -5.30 -15.16 -4.39
C ILE A 240 -5.47 -14.03 -5.42
N ILE A 241 -6.68 -13.85 -5.92
CA ILE A 241 -6.98 -12.91 -7.00
C ILE A 241 -8.17 -12.04 -6.61
N VAL A 242 -8.11 -10.75 -6.97
CA VAL A 242 -9.20 -9.80 -6.76
C VAL A 242 -9.70 -9.29 -8.10
N PHE A 243 -11.02 -9.35 -8.29
CA PHE A 243 -11.72 -8.77 -9.43
C PHE A 243 -12.67 -7.69 -8.93
N ALA A 244 -12.75 -6.56 -9.61
CA ALA A 244 -13.71 -5.53 -9.25
C ALA A 244 -14.26 -4.82 -10.49
N ASP A 245 -15.53 -4.43 -10.38
CA ASP A 245 -16.17 -3.42 -11.21
C ASP A 245 -16.90 -2.40 -10.31
N LYS A 246 -17.56 -1.41 -10.88
CA LYS A 246 -18.22 -0.37 -10.09
C LYS A 246 -19.33 -0.87 -9.15
N ASN A 247 -19.84 -2.07 -9.36
CA ASN A 247 -20.97 -2.63 -8.61
C ASN A 247 -20.50 -3.53 -7.49
N GLU A 248 -19.50 -4.40 -7.76
CA GLU A 248 -19.10 -5.46 -6.86
C GLU A 248 -17.60 -5.79 -6.97
N LEU A 249 -17.08 -6.36 -5.89
CA LEU A 249 -15.74 -6.90 -5.78
C LEU A 249 -15.81 -8.38 -5.42
N TRP A 250 -15.06 -9.20 -6.12
CA TRP A 250 -14.90 -10.64 -5.88
C TRP A 250 -13.46 -10.94 -5.49
N TYR A 251 -13.32 -11.66 -4.39
CA TYR A 251 -12.04 -12.15 -3.86
C TYR A 251 -12.01 -13.66 -4.04
N MET A 252 -10.97 -14.22 -4.65
CA MET A 252 -10.86 -15.62 -4.97
C MET A 252 -9.58 -16.23 -4.43
N GLU A 253 -9.68 -17.36 -3.72
CA GLU A 253 -8.57 -18.19 -3.28
C GLU A 253 -8.57 -19.52 -4.03
N ILE A 254 -7.38 -19.95 -4.51
CA ILE A 254 -7.15 -21.23 -5.21
C ILE A 254 -6.24 -22.06 -4.32
N TYR A 255 -6.76 -23.17 -3.78
CA TYR A 255 -6.15 -23.94 -2.69
C TYR A 255 -5.33 -25.14 -3.17
N SER A 256 -5.60 -25.65 -4.36
CA SER A 256 -4.98 -26.87 -4.91
C SER A 256 -5.20 -26.94 -6.40
N GLY A 257 -4.96 -28.10 -7.01
CA GLY A 257 -5.14 -28.29 -8.45
C GLY A 257 -6.51 -27.93 -8.96
N HIS A 258 -7.60 -28.22 -8.20
CA HIS A 258 -8.98 -27.96 -8.65
C HIS A 258 -9.87 -27.31 -7.60
N GLU A 259 -9.35 -27.05 -6.39
CA GLU A 259 -10.17 -26.51 -5.32
C GLU A 259 -9.98 -25.00 -5.17
N TYR A 260 -11.09 -24.27 -5.22
CA TYR A 260 -11.14 -22.81 -5.13
C TYR A 260 -12.44 -22.34 -4.49
N VAL A 261 -12.41 -21.11 -3.97
CA VAL A 261 -13.60 -20.36 -3.59
C VAL A 261 -13.45 -18.91 -3.99
N ALA A 262 -14.43 -18.37 -4.73
CA ALA A 262 -14.59 -16.94 -4.94
C ALA A 262 -15.73 -16.42 -4.07
N PHE A 263 -15.50 -15.28 -3.43
CA PHE A 263 -16.36 -14.67 -2.44
C PHE A 263 -16.67 -13.22 -2.83
N LYS A 264 -17.97 -12.86 -2.87
CA LYS A 264 -18.39 -11.47 -3.07
C LYS A 264 -18.08 -10.66 -1.82
N TYR A 265 -17.19 -9.69 -1.96
CA TYR A 265 -16.69 -8.91 -0.82
C TYR A 265 -17.76 -7.93 -0.30
N PRO A 266 -17.96 -7.84 1.04
CA PRO A 266 -18.96 -6.96 1.62
C PRO A 266 -18.52 -5.48 1.58
N ASP A 267 -19.49 -4.58 1.50
CA ASP A 267 -19.23 -3.15 1.37
C ASP A 267 -18.71 -2.48 2.65
N ASP A 268 -18.93 -3.09 3.83
CA ASP A 268 -18.70 -2.51 5.16
C ASP A 268 -17.51 -3.10 5.92
N LYS A 269 -16.65 -3.84 5.25
CA LYS A 269 -15.46 -4.50 5.82
C LYS A 269 -14.17 -4.02 5.17
N TYR A 270 -13.05 -4.23 5.87
CA TYR A 270 -11.72 -4.14 5.28
C TYR A 270 -10.94 -5.41 5.57
N SER A 271 -9.94 -5.68 4.75
CA SER A 271 -9.04 -6.83 4.87
C SER A 271 -7.60 -6.44 4.57
N VAL A 272 -6.66 -7.11 5.23
CA VAL A 272 -5.24 -7.10 4.88
C VAL A 272 -4.80 -8.55 4.85
N PHE A 273 -4.13 -8.97 3.79
CA PHE A 273 -3.74 -10.36 3.61
C PHE A 273 -2.39 -10.49 2.91
N PRO A 274 -1.60 -11.52 3.28
CA PRO A 274 -0.29 -11.84 2.75
C PRO A 274 -0.37 -13.05 1.80
N ASN A 275 0.76 -13.75 1.60
CA ASN A 275 0.90 -14.93 0.76
C ASN A 275 0.33 -16.24 1.38
N THR A 276 -0.82 -16.17 2.00
CA THR A 276 -1.52 -17.35 2.56
C THR A 276 -3.03 -17.11 2.57
N TYR A 277 -3.80 -18.21 2.65
CA TYR A 277 -5.25 -18.16 2.59
C TYR A 277 -5.86 -17.61 3.87
N PHE A 278 -6.77 -16.66 3.73
CA PHE A 278 -7.38 -15.94 4.85
C PHE A 278 -8.90 -16.02 4.92
N LEU A 279 -9.56 -16.45 3.82
CA LEU A 279 -11.01 -16.53 3.80
C LEU A 279 -11.48 -17.53 4.87
N GLY A 280 -12.24 -17.04 5.84
CA GLY A 280 -12.71 -17.81 6.98
C GLY A 280 -13.96 -18.64 6.65
N LYS A 281 -14.96 -18.55 7.51
CA LYS A 281 -16.20 -19.32 7.38
C LYS A 281 -17.06 -18.83 6.24
N VAL A 282 -17.43 -19.75 5.35
CA VAL A 282 -18.37 -19.52 4.26
C VAL A 282 -19.44 -20.61 4.23
N ASN A 283 -20.59 -20.31 3.62
CA ASN A 283 -21.60 -21.29 3.28
C ASN A 283 -21.62 -21.49 1.77
N ILE A 284 -21.13 -22.64 1.28
CA ILE A 284 -21.04 -22.93 -0.16
C ILE A 284 -22.41 -23.06 -0.85
N ASN A 285 -23.50 -23.08 -0.10
CA ASN A 285 -24.85 -23.06 -0.63
C ASN A 285 -25.35 -21.65 -0.96
N ASP A 286 -24.67 -20.62 -0.52
CA ASP A 286 -24.94 -19.23 -0.90
C ASP A 286 -24.41 -18.92 -2.31
N LYS A 287 -25.19 -19.31 -3.32
CA LYS A 287 -24.85 -19.17 -4.74
C LYS A 287 -24.88 -17.72 -5.26
N GLU A 288 -25.39 -16.78 -4.48
CA GLU A 288 -25.35 -15.36 -4.80
C GLU A 288 -23.97 -14.77 -4.54
N ASN A 289 -23.37 -15.13 -3.40
CA ASN A 289 -22.13 -14.53 -2.89
C ASN A 289 -20.93 -15.47 -2.94
N ILE A 290 -21.12 -16.77 -3.25
CA ILE A 290 -20.06 -17.79 -3.27
C ILE A 290 -20.06 -18.55 -4.60
N ILE A 291 -18.86 -18.63 -5.21
CA ILE A 291 -18.55 -19.55 -6.31
C ILE A 291 -17.50 -20.50 -5.76
N ALA A 292 -17.81 -21.78 -5.60
CA ALA A 292 -16.93 -22.77 -5.02
C ALA A 292 -16.83 -23.99 -5.94
N SER A 293 -15.63 -24.60 -5.97
CA SER A 293 -15.40 -25.89 -6.62
C SER A 293 -16.29 -26.98 -6.01
N LYS A 294 -16.62 -27.96 -6.82
CA LYS A 294 -17.56 -29.05 -6.38
C LYS A 294 -16.92 -29.94 -5.32
N GLY A 295 -15.62 -30.11 -5.35
CA GLY A 295 -14.83 -30.99 -4.47
C GLY A 295 -14.42 -30.37 -3.14
N ILE A 296 -14.63 -29.06 -2.92
CA ILE A 296 -14.03 -28.29 -1.82
C ILE A 296 -14.16 -28.92 -0.41
N ILE A 297 -15.28 -29.55 -0.10
CA ILE A 297 -15.50 -30.28 1.19
C ILE A 297 -14.93 -31.69 1.11
N GLU A 298 -15.16 -32.40 0.00
CA GLU A 298 -14.76 -33.80 -0.14
C GLU A 298 -13.25 -33.96 -0.12
N THR A 299 -12.53 -33.10 -0.87
CA THR A 299 -11.06 -33.05 -0.90
C THR A 299 -10.48 -32.77 0.48
N ALA A 300 -11.03 -31.79 1.20
CA ALA A 300 -10.60 -31.49 2.57
C ALA A 300 -10.82 -32.67 3.54
N LYS A 301 -11.91 -33.38 3.38
CA LYS A 301 -12.22 -34.60 4.20
C LYS A 301 -11.26 -35.74 3.87
N LYS A 302 -10.94 -35.97 2.59
CA LYS A 302 -9.95 -36.97 2.16
C LYS A 302 -8.56 -36.65 2.68
N ALA A 303 -8.19 -35.39 2.70
CA ALA A 303 -6.95 -34.89 3.26
C ALA A 303 -6.92 -34.90 4.82
N GLY A 304 -8.06 -35.10 5.46
CA GLY A 304 -8.16 -35.11 6.93
C GLY A 304 -8.10 -33.73 7.58
N VAL A 305 -8.31 -32.66 6.80
CA VAL A 305 -8.13 -31.26 7.26
C VAL A 305 -9.45 -30.46 7.36
N PHE A 306 -10.57 -31.05 7.02
CA PHE A 306 -11.86 -30.38 7.00
C PHE A 306 -12.27 -29.82 8.36
N ILE A 307 -12.60 -28.52 8.36
CA ILE A 307 -13.17 -27.79 9.50
C ILE A 307 -14.46 -27.10 9.05
N GLY A 308 -15.60 -27.55 9.58
CA GLY A 308 -16.91 -27.00 9.19
C GLY A 308 -18.09 -27.91 9.56
N ASP A 309 -19.26 -27.64 8.98
CA ASP A 309 -20.50 -28.45 9.08
C ASP A 309 -20.99 -28.76 7.66
N GLU A 310 -20.60 -29.93 7.15
CA GLU A 310 -21.00 -30.38 5.81
C GLU A 310 -22.52 -30.42 5.62
N SER A 311 -23.27 -30.78 6.66
CA SER A 311 -24.73 -30.86 6.58
C SER A 311 -25.40 -29.53 6.28
N LYS A 312 -24.74 -28.44 6.59
CA LYS A 312 -25.15 -27.07 6.29
C LYS A 312 -24.43 -26.44 5.09
N GLY A 313 -23.43 -27.12 4.54
CA GLY A 313 -22.55 -26.57 3.53
C GLY A 313 -21.60 -25.51 4.09
N GLU A 314 -21.31 -25.54 5.38
CA GLU A 314 -20.41 -24.57 6.05
C GLU A 314 -18.98 -25.13 6.10
N ILE A 315 -18.01 -24.32 5.73
CA ILE A 315 -16.59 -24.62 5.81
C ILE A 315 -15.80 -23.39 6.27
N ASP A 316 -14.84 -23.58 7.16
CA ASP A 316 -13.83 -22.57 7.50
C ASP A 316 -12.60 -22.80 6.61
N LEU A 317 -12.50 -22.02 5.55
CA LEU A 317 -11.51 -22.22 4.48
C LEU A 317 -10.09 -22.04 4.98
N ALA A 318 -9.84 -20.95 5.69
CA ALA A 318 -8.52 -20.68 6.24
C ALA A 318 -8.09 -21.74 7.28
N ALA A 319 -9.01 -22.22 8.13
CA ALA A 319 -8.70 -23.30 9.07
C ALA A 319 -8.47 -24.65 8.37
N THR A 320 -9.14 -24.86 7.23
CA THR A 320 -9.07 -26.09 6.43
C THR A 320 -7.85 -26.12 5.52
N TYR A 321 -7.64 -25.07 4.71
CA TYR A 321 -6.70 -25.08 3.58
C TYR A 321 -5.44 -24.27 3.80
N ALA A 322 -5.41 -23.29 4.74
CA ALA A 322 -4.21 -22.50 4.96
C ALA A 322 -3.15 -23.27 5.78
N PRO A 323 -1.88 -23.16 5.41
CA PRO A 323 -0.80 -23.55 6.32
C PRO A 323 -0.77 -22.64 7.56
N PRO A 324 0.01 -22.96 8.60
CA PRO A 324 0.26 -22.06 9.71
C PRO A 324 0.84 -20.73 9.23
N LEU A 325 0.39 -19.62 9.86
CA LEU A 325 0.93 -18.30 9.56
C LEU A 325 2.42 -18.21 9.88
N GLU A 326 3.20 -17.89 8.88
CA GLU A 326 4.60 -17.55 9.06
C GLU A 326 4.77 -16.18 9.74
N ARG A 327 5.97 -15.92 10.27
CA ARG A 327 6.26 -14.64 10.95
C ARG A 327 6.14 -13.43 10.02
N GLY A 328 6.57 -13.58 8.78
CA GLY A 328 6.46 -12.54 7.75
C GLY A 328 5.01 -12.21 7.42
N ASP A 329 4.17 -13.23 7.24
CA ASP A 329 2.73 -13.07 7.00
C ASP A 329 2.06 -12.36 8.16
N ARG A 330 2.34 -12.83 9.37
CA ARG A 330 1.79 -12.28 10.59
C ARG A 330 2.15 -10.81 10.78
N SER A 331 3.42 -10.44 10.54
CA SER A 331 3.88 -9.06 10.71
C SER A 331 3.21 -8.09 9.73
N ARG A 332 3.01 -8.49 8.46
CA ARG A 332 2.35 -7.68 7.43
C ARG A 332 0.87 -7.45 7.76
N VAL A 333 0.14 -8.51 8.10
CA VAL A 333 -1.28 -8.41 8.44
C VAL A 333 -1.49 -7.59 9.70
N TYR A 334 -0.73 -7.86 10.76
CA TYR A 334 -0.80 -7.10 12.00
C TYR A 334 -0.55 -5.60 11.76
N ALA A 335 0.52 -5.27 11.01
CA ALA A 335 0.86 -3.88 10.69
C ALA A 335 -0.26 -3.19 9.90
N GLY A 336 -0.80 -3.85 8.87
CA GLY A 336 -1.88 -3.28 8.05
C GLY A 336 -3.19 -3.09 8.83
N ILE A 337 -3.60 -4.08 9.62
CA ILE A 337 -4.80 -3.96 10.47
C ILE A 337 -4.65 -2.79 11.46
N LYS A 338 -3.49 -2.70 12.15
CA LYS A 338 -3.24 -1.62 13.11
C LYS A 338 -3.10 -0.24 12.47
N LEU A 339 -2.63 -0.16 11.25
CA LEU A 339 -2.58 1.09 10.50
C LEU A 339 -4.00 1.58 10.13
N LEU A 340 -4.84 0.69 9.60
CA LEU A 340 -6.21 1.04 9.19
C LEU A 340 -7.16 1.23 10.38
N ASN A 341 -6.94 0.47 11.46
CA ASN A 341 -7.72 0.57 12.70
C ASN A 341 -6.82 0.44 13.93
N PRO A 342 -6.21 1.54 14.42
CA PRO A 342 -5.34 1.51 15.61
C PRO A 342 -6.05 0.98 16.87
N SER A 343 -7.38 1.14 16.97
CA SER A 343 -8.19 0.66 18.09
C SER A 343 -8.58 -0.82 18.00
N SER A 344 -8.22 -1.53 16.93
CA SER A 344 -8.48 -2.96 16.81
C SER A 344 -7.89 -3.73 18.00
N ASN A 345 -8.62 -4.75 18.46
CA ASN A 345 -8.18 -5.62 19.56
C ASN A 345 -7.19 -6.70 19.13
N VAL A 346 -6.83 -6.79 17.84
CA VAL A 346 -5.88 -7.80 17.37
C VAL A 346 -4.51 -7.62 18.02
N THR A 347 -3.88 -8.74 18.36
CA THR A 347 -2.52 -8.79 18.91
C THR A 347 -1.60 -9.54 17.96
N PHE A 348 -0.30 -9.28 18.04
CA PHE A 348 0.66 -10.01 17.23
C PHE A 348 0.70 -11.51 17.56
N GLN A 349 0.31 -11.90 18.79
CA GLN A 349 0.30 -13.29 19.29
C GLN A 349 -0.92 -14.09 18.82
N ASP A 350 -1.93 -13.44 18.20
CA ASP A 350 -3.09 -14.15 17.68
C ASP A 350 -2.65 -15.22 16.68
N LYS A 351 -3.14 -16.45 16.85
CA LYS A 351 -2.76 -17.57 15.98
C LYS A 351 -3.20 -17.38 14.56
N ARG A 352 -4.29 -16.64 14.36
CA ARG A 352 -4.89 -16.29 13.07
C ARG A 352 -5.66 -14.98 13.23
N TYR A 353 -5.72 -14.18 12.17
CA TYR A 353 -6.54 -12.98 12.09
C TYR A 353 -7.80 -13.28 11.29
N GLU A 354 -8.91 -12.66 11.66
CA GLU A 354 -10.12 -12.69 10.82
C GLU A 354 -9.86 -11.98 9.49
N PHE A 355 -10.36 -12.53 8.38
CA PHE A 355 -10.22 -11.91 7.07
C PHE A 355 -11.01 -10.60 7.00
N LEU A 356 -12.27 -10.63 7.41
CA LEU A 356 -13.17 -9.48 7.37
C LEU A 356 -13.08 -8.70 8.68
N GLN A 357 -12.44 -7.55 8.64
CA GLN A 357 -12.24 -6.67 9.77
C GLN A 357 -13.33 -5.58 9.83
N ASP A 358 -13.80 -5.27 11.04
CA ASP A 358 -14.66 -4.13 11.30
C ASP A 358 -13.85 -2.85 11.47
N SER A 359 -14.37 -1.73 10.96
CA SER A 359 -13.79 -0.41 11.19
C SER A 359 -14.84 0.56 11.72
N PRO A 360 -14.50 1.39 12.72
CA PRO A 360 -15.35 2.52 13.11
C PRO A 360 -15.30 3.67 12.11
N ARG A 361 -14.28 3.70 11.23
CA ARG A 361 -14.09 4.73 10.20
C ARG A 361 -15.02 4.51 9.01
N ARG A 362 -15.47 5.63 8.42
CA ARG A 362 -16.26 5.69 7.17
C ARG A 362 -15.70 6.76 6.22
N ASP A 363 -14.44 7.11 6.37
CA ASP A 363 -13.78 8.23 5.71
C ASP A 363 -12.44 7.82 5.06
N PHE A 364 -12.25 6.51 4.82
CA PHE A 364 -11.06 6.05 4.12
C PHE A 364 -10.95 6.68 2.74
N THR A 365 -9.73 6.98 2.35
CA THR A 365 -9.37 7.55 1.05
C THR A 365 -8.26 6.71 0.42
N VAL A 366 -7.93 6.98 -0.82
CA VAL A 366 -6.81 6.32 -1.49
C VAL A 366 -5.49 6.46 -0.71
N ILE A 367 -5.30 7.58 0.01
CA ILE A 367 -4.11 7.80 0.85
C ILE A 367 -3.94 6.69 1.90
N ASP A 368 -5.03 6.20 2.48
CA ASP A 368 -4.96 5.09 3.45
C ASP A 368 -4.39 3.82 2.77
N GLY A 369 -4.80 3.53 1.54
CA GLY A 369 -4.25 2.42 0.76
C GLY A 369 -2.77 2.60 0.41
N LEU A 370 -2.38 3.79 -0.05
CA LEU A 370 -0.96 4.10 -0.31
C LEU A 370 -0.12 3.93 0.95
N ASN A 371 -0.64 4.35 2.10
CA ASN A 371 0.05 4.23 3.37
C ASN A 371 0.18 2.77 3.85
N VAL A 372 -0.78 1.89 3.57
CA VAL A 372 -0.61 0.45 3.82
C VAL A 372 0.60 -0.08 3.06
N GLN A 373 0.70 0.22 1.77
CA GLN A 373 1.76 -0.28 0.90
C GLN A 373 3.15 0.35 1.16
N ARG A 374 3.20 1.47 1.86
CA ARG A 374 4.43 2.18 2.24
C ARG A 374 4.89 1.90 3.65
N ASN A 375 4.05 1.26 4.48
CA ASN A 375 4.33 1.09 5.89
C ASN A 375 5.54 0.18 6.11
N ARG A 376 6.53 0.70 6.82
CA ARG A 376 7.71 -0.03 7.31
C ARG A 376 7.74 -0.09 8.84
N PHE A 377 6.58 -0.10 9.48
CA PHE A 377 6.38 -0.03 10.91
C PHE A 377 6.70 1.33 11.55
N GLU A 378 6.87 2.38 10.78
CA GLU A 378 7.14 3.74 11.31
C GLU A 378 6.04 4.20 12.27
N THR A 379 4.81 3.78 12.01
CA THR A 379 3.67 4.03 12.90
C THR A 379 2.92 2.73 13.13
N LEU A 380 3.20 2.10 14.24
CA LEU A 380 2.44 0.94 14.71
C LEU A 380 1.86 1.28 16.08
N ASN A 381 0.53 1.25 16.23
CA ASN A 381 -0.18 1.66 17.46
C ASN A 381 0.09 3.11 17.90
N GLY A 382 0.44 4.02 16.99
CA GLY A 382 0.85 5.37 17.33
C GLY A 382 2.28 5.49 17.85
N GLU A 383 3.03 4.41 17.94
CA GLU A 383 4.45 4.42 18.28
C GLU A 383 5.27 4.61 16.99
N LEU A 384 6.12 5.62 16.98
CA LEU A 384 7.14 5.78 15.94
C LEU A 384 8.26 4.78 16.19
N VAL A 385 8.49 3.92 15.21
CA VAL A 385 9.72 3.11 15.18
C VAL A 385 10.81 3.99 14.59
N PRO A 386 11.96 4.18 15.27
CA PRO A 386 13.07 4.95 14.73
C PRO A 386 13.51 4.45 13.35
N ASP A 387 13.85 5.36 12.43
CA ASP A 387 14.19 5.02 11.05
C ASP A 387 15.35 4.02 10.94
N ASP A 388 16.35 4.13 11.81
CA ASP A 388 17.48 3.21 11.89
C ASP A 388 17.11 1.79 12.38
N GLN A 389 15.90 1.66 12.87
CA GLN A 389 15.34 0.41 13.39
C GLN A 389 14.26 -0.17 12.46
N VAL A 390 13.86 0.55 11.43
CA VAL A 390 12.90 0.05 10.44
C VAL A 390 13.59 -0.96 9.53
N PRO A 391 13.09 -2.20 9.43
CA PRO A 391 13.67 -3.21 8.54
C PRO A 391 13.77 -2.71 7.09
N GLY A 392 14.92 -2.93 6.46
CA GLY A 392 15.18 -2.50 5.09
C GLY A 392 15.50 -1.01 4.90
N TYR A 393 15.54 -0.22 5.96
CA TYR A 393 16.05 1.16 5.92
C TYR A 393 17.58 1.21 6.05
N ASN A 394 18.13 0.23 6.74
CA ASN A 394 19.57 0.02 6.87
C ASN A 394 19.84 -1.48 7.01
N THR A 395 20.32 -2.11 5.95
CA THR A 395 20.68 -3.54 5.95
C THR A 395 21.77 -3.91 6.96
N LYS A 396 22.51 -2.90 7.46
CA LYS A 396 23.57 -3.10 8.48
C LYS A 396 23.03 -3.05 9.92
N THR A 397 21.84 -2.49 10.14
CA THR A 397 21.21 -2.41 11.47
C THR A 397 20.01 -3.34 11.62
N ASP A 398 20.13 -4.56 11.22
CA ASP A 398 19.16 -5.64 11.40
C ASP A 398 18.81 -5.93 12.89
N ALA A 399 18.65 -4.86 13.71
CA ALA A 399 18.32 -4.99 15.11
C ALA A 399 16.92 -5.62 15.31
N TYR A 400 15.98 -5.41 14.38
CA TYR A 400 14.65 -6.03 14.41
C TYR A 400 14.64 -7.45 13.82
N ARG A 401 15.43 -7.74 12.80
CA ARG A 401 15.68 -9.12 12.36
C ARG A 401 16.44 -9.91 13.42
N LYS A 402 17.09 -9.22 14.36
CA LYS A 402 17.77 -9.77 15.53
C LYS A 402 16.95 -9.68 16.82
N GLN A 403 15.65 -9.67 16.78
CA GLN A 403 14.92 -10.18 17.94
C GLN A 403 15.30 -11.66 18.09
N ALA A 404 16.42 -11.86 18.78
CA ALA A 404 17.16 -13.10 18.72
C ALA A 404 16.60 -14.18 19.65
N ASP A 405 15.55 -13.88 20.41
CA ASP A 405 14.95 -14.82 21.34
C ASP A 405 13.63 -15.38 20.78
N PRO A 406 13.65 -16.63 20.28
CA PRO A 406 12.43 -17.28 19.80
C PRO A 406 11.35 -17.48 20.88
N THR A 407 11.70 -17.26 22.16
CA THR A 407 10.77 -17.37 23.30
C THR A 407 10.07 -16.03 23.59
N ASP A 408 10.54 -14.91 23.02
CA ASP A 408 9.83 -13.62 23.13
C ASP A 408 8.48 -13.68 22.39
N PRO A 409 7.34 -13.36 23.05
CA PRO A 409 6.03 -13.32 22.41
C PRO A 409 5.97 -12.40 21.18
N ASN A 410 6.84 -11.39 21.11
CA ASN A 410 6.96 -10.48 19.98
C ASN A 410 8.01 -10.89 18.94
N TYR A 411 8.58 -12.09 19.06
CA TYR A 411 9.56 -12.58 18.10
C TYR A 411 8.99 -12.59 16.68
N GLY A 412 9.62 -11.82 15.79
CA GLY A 412 9.21 -11.69 14.40
C GLY A 412 8.10 -10.65 14.14
N LYS A 413 7.68 -9.86 15.15
CA LYS A 413 6.66 -8.81 15.00
C LYS A 413 7.00 -7.79 13.88
N TYR A 414 8.27 -7.54 13.67
CA TYR A 414 8.79 -6.65 12.64
C TYR A 414 9.61 -7.42 11.58
N ALA A 415 9.29 -8.68 11.35
CA ALA A 415 10.07 -9.52 10.44
C ALA A 415 9.97 -9.08 8.99
N TYR A 416 8.79 -8.58 8.58
CA TYR A 416 8.53 -8.19 7.20
C TYR A 416 7.46 -7.10 7.16
N ALA A 417 7.78 -5.95 6.57
CA ALA A 417 6.86 -4.82 6.45
C ALA A 417 6.06 -4.88 5.14
N PRO A 418 4.83 -4.35 5.07
CA PRO A 418 4.10 -4.23 3.81
C PRO A 418 4.86 -3.42 2.74
N GLY A 419 5.56 -2.35 3.14
CA GLY A 419 6.38 -1.49 2.27
C GLY A 419 7.87 -1.78 2.37
N ASN A 420 8.26 -3.06 2.33
CA ASN A 420 9.64 -3.50 2.46
C ASN A 420 10.51 -3.17 1.22
N GLU A 421 11.80 -3.51 1.29
CA GLU A 421 12.77 -3.25 0.23
C GLU A 421 12.59 -4.09 -1.04
N ASN A 422 11.74 -5.11 -1.03
CA ASN A 422 11.51 -5.99 -2.16
C ASN A 422 10.33 -5.55 -3.04
N VAL A 423 9.55 -4.55 -2.60
CA VAL A 423 8.40 -4.05 -3.37
C VAL A 423 8.83 -3.47 -4.71
N ILE A 424 8.24 -3.92 -5.82
CA ILE A 424 8.58 -3.48 -7.18
C ILE A 424 7.39 -3.00 -8.00
N ASP A 425 6.17 -3.38 -7.66
CA ASP A 425 4.92 -3.02 -8.36
C ASP A 425 3.79 -2.76 -7.35
N PRO A 426 3.86 -1.67 -6.59
CA PRO A 426 2.75 -1.27 -5.73
C PRO A 426 1.69 -0.52 -6.51
N HIS A 427 0.43 -0.93 -6.35
CA HIS A 427 -0.71 -0.29 -6.99
C HIS A 427 -1.94 -0.29 -6.10
N VAL A 428 -2.78 0.74 -6.28
CA VAL A 428 -4.07 0.88 -5.61
C VAL A 428 -5.15 1.19 -6.64
N TYR A 429 -6.20 0.39 -6.65
CA TYR A 429 -7.40 0.63 -7.42
C TYR A 429 -8.43 1.37 -6.58
N GLN A 430 -8.98 2.44 -7.15
CA GLN A 430 -10.09 3.23 -6.61
C GLN A 430 -11.27 3.08 -7.55
N ILE A 431 -12.20 2.18 -7.23
CA ILE A 431 -13.34 1.83 -8.06
C ILE A 431 -14.57 2.59 -7.59
N ASN A 432 -14.84 3.73 -8.22
CA ASN A 432 -15.90 4.64 -7.83
C ASN A 432 -17.20 4.33 -8.58
N GLN A 433 -18.26 3.94 -7.84
CA GLN A 433 -19.55 3.58 -8.43
C GLN A 433 -20.27 4.74 -9.16
N LYS A 434 -19.89 6.00 -8.93
CA LYS A 434 -20.46 7.18 -9.59
C LYS A 434 -19.90 7.41 -11.01
N LEU A 435 -18.76 6.78 -11.32
CA LEU A 435 -18.15 6.87 -12.64
C LEU A 435 -18.88 5.97 -13.65
N PRO A 436 -18.84 6.32 -14.95
CA PRO A 436 -19.31 5.44 -16.03
C PRO A 436 -18.61 4.08 -15.96
N GLN A 437 -19.34 3.01 -16.30
CA GLN A 437 -18.79 1.65 -16.28
C GLN A 437 -17.54 1.53 -17.16
N SER A 438 -17.59 2.06 -18.37
CA SER A 438 -16.50 1.97 -19.34
C SER A 438 -15.24 2.76 -18.94
N LEU A 439 -15.35 3.71 -18.01
CA LEU A 439 -14.17 4.43 -17.47
C LEU A 439 -13.37 3.55 -16.49
N GLY A 440 -14.04 2.60 -15.86
CA GLY A 440 -13.48 1.61 -14.96
C GLY A 440 -13.31 2.13 -13.53
N GLY A 441 -12.43 3.04 -13.33
CA GLY A 441 -12.00 3.59 -12.05
C GLY A 441 -10.63 4.23 -12.23
N VAL A 442 -9.94 4.43 -11.12
CA VAL A 442 -8.58 4.99 -11.12
C VAL A 442 -7.60 3.95 -10.57
N MET A 443 -6.54 3.70 -11.30
CA MET A 443 -5.37 2.98 -10.82
C MET A 443 -4.31 3.99 -10.39
N TRP A 444 -3.87 3.91 -9.16
CA TRP A 444 -2.71 4.62 -8.62
C TRP A 444 -1.52 3.67 -8.71
N LEU A 445 -0.60 3.96 -9.60
CA LEU A 445 0.52 3.09 -9.95
C LEU A 445 1.85 3.70 -9.55
N SER A 446 2.70 2.92 -8.89
CA SER A 446 4.10 3.26 -8.65
C SER A 446 4.98 2.11 -9.13
N LEU A 447 5.61 2.25 -10.30
CA LEU A 447 6.59 1.26 -10.76
C LEU A 447 7.92 1.55 -10.09
N GLY A 448 8.20 0.79 -9.05
CA GLY A 448 9.33 0.93 -8.16
C GLY A 448 8.92 0.70 -6.71
N ARG A 449 9.79 0.99 -5.75
CA ARG A 449 9.48 0.78 -4.34
C ARG A 449 8.55 1.85 -3.81
N SER A 450 7.41 1.42 -3.28
CA SER A 450 6.30 2.28 -2.83
C SER A 450 6.71 3.43 -1.92
N ARG A 451 7.76 3.22 -1.11
CA ARG A 451 8.27 4.23 -0.19
C ARG A 451 9.04 5.34 -0.88
N ASN A 452 9.85 4.98 -1.87
CA ASN A 452 10.85 5.86 -2.49
C ASN A 452 10.47 6.33 -3.89
N THR A 453 9.28 5.97 -4.38
CA THR A 453 8.76 6.33 -5.69
C THR A 453 7.32 6.85 -5.60
N PRO A 454 6.91 7.71 -6.54
CA PRO A 454 5.58 8.33 -6.51
C PRO A 454 4.51 7.42 -7.10
N TYR A 455 3.26 7.59 -6.62
CA TYR A 455 2.08 7.05 -7.27
C TYR A 455 1.49 8.05 -8.26
N VAL A 456 1.14 7.57 -9.44
CA VAL A 456 0.53 8.36 -10.52
C VAL A 456 -0.83 7.76 -10.90
N PRO A 457 -1.90 8.58 -11.01
CA PRO A 457 -3.24 8.07 -11.28
C PRO A 457 -3.50 7.90 -12.77
N TYR A 458 -4.24 6.83 -13.11
CA TYR A 458 -4.71 6.52 -14.48
C TYR A 458 -6.15 6.04 -14.45
N PHE A 459 -7.00 6.53 -15.36
CA PHE A 459 -8.28 5.90 -15.61
C PHE A 459 -8.09 4.54 -16.31
N GLY A 460 -8.98 3.58 -15.99
CA GLY A 460 -8.89 2.21 -16.53
C GLY A 460 -9.05 2.12 -18.05
N SER A 461 -9.73 3.09 -18.66
CA SER A 461 -10.06 3.06 -20.08
C SER A 461 -9.10 3.81 -21.00
N ILE A 462 -7.94 4.26 -20.53
CA ILE A 462 -6.94 4.91 -21.39
C ILE A 462 -6.61 4.03 -22.62
N LYS A 463 -6.26 4.70 -23.72
CA LYS A 463 -5.93 4.02 -25.00
C LYS A 463 -4.44 3.77 -25.19
N ASP A 464 -3.61 4.49 -24.42
CA ASP A 464 -2.15 4.37 -24.48
C ASP A 464 -1.54 4.86 -23.17
N THR A 465 -0.27 4.56 -22.93
CA THR A 465 0.52 4.96 -21.78
C THR A 465 1.72 5.80 -22.20
N PHE A 466 2.34 6.49 -21.23
CA PHE A 466 3.55 7.24 -21.50
C PHE A 466 4.72 6.32 -21.96
N GLU A 467 5.46 6.76 -22.94
CA GLU A 467 6.52 5.94 -23.60
C GLU A 467 7.59 5.42 -22.63
N ALA A 468 7.92 6.16 -21.57
CA ALA A 468 8.90 5.72 -20.60
C ALA A 468 8.49 4.45 -19.81
N TYR A 469 7.20 4.15 -19.75
CA TYR A 469 6.70 2.89 -19.18
C TYR A 469 6.92 1.66 -20.08
N LYS A 470 7.23 1.88 -21.36
CA LYS A 470 7.36 0.82 -22.38
C LYS A 470 8.81 0.52 -22.74
N VAL A 471 9.75 1.28 -22.12
CA VAL A 471 11.19 1.06 -22.36
C VAL A 471 11.60 -0.23 -21.69
N ARG A 472 12.17 -1.12 -22.49
CA ARG A 472 12.53 -2.48 -22.11
C ARG A 472 14.04 -2.61 -21.97
N GLY A 473 14.48 -3.62 -21.27
CA GLY A 473 15.89 -3.95 -21.10
C GLY A 473 16.26 -4.24 -19.65
N ASN A 474 17.42 -4.86 -19.48
CA ASN A 474 17.91 -5.39 -18.22
C ASN A 474 19.04 -4.54 -17.61
N LYS A 475 19.15 -3.27 -17.99
CA LYS A 475 20.15 -2.34 -17.47
C LYS A 475 19.53 -0.96 -17.34
N TYR A 476 20.12 -0.15 -16.49
CA TYR A 476 19.72 1.23 -16.33
C TYR A 476 19.63 1.95 -17.69
N ASP A 477 18.45 2.54 -17.93
CA ASP A 477 18.16 3.45 -19.04
C ASP A 477 17.44 4.68 -18.49
N ALA A 478 18.02 5.86 -18.70
CA ALA A 478 17.47 7.15 -18.26
C ALA A 478 16.12 7.53 -18.92
N ASN A 479 15.67 6.78 -19.93
CA ASN A 479 14.38 6.93 -20.59
C ASN A 479 13.33 5.94 -20.04
N SER A 480 13.73 4.97 -19.21
CA SER A 480 12.85 4.01 -18.59
C SER A 480 12.35 4.52 -17.25
N TRP A 481 11.02 4.52 -17.06
CA TRP A 481 10.41 4.82 -15.77
C TRP A 481 10.93 3.89 -14.67
N TYR A 482 10.86 2.60 -14.92
CA TYR A 482 11.29 1.58 -13.98
C TYR A 482 12.76 1.76 -13.54
N TRP A 483 13.67 1.99 -14.50
CA TRP A 483 15.09 2.13 -14.17
C TRP A 483 15.43 3.43 -13.45
N VAL A 484 14.75 4.53 -13.76
CA VAL A 484 14.92 5.79 -13.01
C VAL A 484 14.37 5.64 -11.60
N ALA A 485 13.20 5.02 -11.43
CA ALA A 485 12.61 4.72 -10.11
C ALA A 485 13.52 3.81 -9.27
N THR A 486 14.00 2.72 -9.87
CA THR A 486 14.93 1.78 -9.22
C THR A 486 16.23 2.45 -8.80
N ASN A 487 16.79 3.33 -9.65
CA ASN A 487 18.02 4.04 -9.31
C ASN A 487 17.84 5.04 -8.17
N ILE A 488 16.72 5.77 -8.14
CA ILE A 488 16.37 6.64 -7.01
C ILE A 488 16.32 5.83 -5.72
N ASP A 489 15.62 4.70 -5.74
CA ASP A 489 15.51 3.82 -4.58
C ASP A 489 16.87 3.28 -4.14
N THR A 490 17.69 2.81 -5.07
CA THR A 490 19.06 2.34 -4.79
C THR A 490 19.87 3.41 -4.08
N MET A 491 19.84 4.66 -4.57
CA MET A 491 20.54 5.76 -3.91
C MET A 491 20.03 6.03 -2.48
N VAL A 492 18.72 5.92 -2.24
CA VAL A 492 18.16 6.04 -0.88
C VAL A 492 18.65 4.92 0.03
N MET A 493 18.67 3.69 -0.48
CA MET A 493 19.10 2.51 0.29
C MET A 493 20.59 2.52 0.60
N ASP A 494 21.41 2.98 -0.34
CA ASP A 494 22.88 3.08 -0.17
C ASP A 494 23.29 4.27 0.69
N HIS A 495 22.49 5.35 0.70
CA HIS A 495 22.79 6.61 1.39
C HIS A 495 21.63 7.12 2.24
N PRO A 496 21.12 6.30 3.19
CA PRO A 496 19.97 6.69 4.02
C PRO A 496 20.25 7.95 4.86
N GLU A 497 21.52 8.20 5.21
CA GLU A 497 21.97 9.37 5.94
C GLU A 497 21.84 10.67 5.15
N LEU A 498 21.82 10.58 3.80
CA LEU A 498 21.70 11.76 2.95
C LEU A 498 20.25 12.05 2.56
N PHE A 499 19.43 11.02 2.39
CA PHE A 499 18.11 11.16 1.78
C PHE A 499 16.96 10.80 2.73
N GLY A 500 17.13 9.85 3.57
CA GLY A 500 16.20 9.42 4.62
C GLY A 500 14.74 9.79 4.39
N LYS A 501 14.22 10.63 5.28
CA LYS A 501 12.83 11.12 5.20
C LYS A 501 12.59 12.12 4.07
N SER A 502 13.65 12.76 3.55
CA SER A 502 13.51 13.84 2.57
C SER A 502 12.93 13.38 1.23
N ILE A 503 13.23 12.16 0.79
CA ILE A 503 12.68 11.63 -0.47
C ILE A 503 11.16 11.48 -0.40
N ARG A 504 10.65 10.93 0.70
CA ARG A 504 9.23 10.70 0.90
C ARG A 504 8.40 11.99 0.84
N SER A 505 8.87 13.04 1.50
CA SER A 505 8.16 14.32 1.53
C SER A 505 8.06 15.01 0.15
N ASN A 506 9.00 14.74 -0.77
CA ASN A 506 8.86 15.19 -2.16
C ASN A 506 7.68 14.50 -2.85
N TRP A 507 7.58 13.17 -2.70
CA TRP A 507 6.50 12.40 -3.30
C TRP A 507 5.15 12.74 -2.71
N GLU A 508 5.02 12.88 -1.40
CA GLU A 508 3.78 13.29 -0.73
C GLU A 508 3.28 14.65 -1.22
N LYS A 509 4.20 15.61 -1.38
CA LYS A 509 3.86 16.94 -1.91
C LYS A 509 3.36 16.88 -3.36
N MET A 510 4.00 16.05 -4.19
CA MET A 510 3.59 15.84 -5.57
C MET A 510 2.26 15.10 -5.68
N GLU A 511 2.10 14.02 -4.93
CA GLU A 511 0.89 13.20 -4.91
C GLU A 511 -0.32 13.98 -4.41
N ALA A 512 -0.15 14.93 -3.49
CA ALA A 512 -1.22 15.82 -3.07
C ALA A 512 -1.79 16.64 -4.24
N LEU A 513 -0.91 17.15 -5.14
CA LEU A 513 -1.35 17.83 -6.36
C LEU A 513 -2.04 16.88 -7.34
N LEU A 514 -1.51 15.66 -7.50
CA LEU A 514 -2.10 14.65 -8.36
C LEU A 514 -3.48 14.21 -7.85
N MET A 515 -3.65 14.08 -6.53
CA MET A 515 -4.94 13.75 -5.92
C MET A 515 -5.99 14.85 -6.14
N GLU A 516 -5.59 16.11 -5.94
CA GLU A 516 -6.48 17.24 -6.21
C GLU A 516 -6.93 17.25 -7.68
N TYR A 517 -6.01 17.11 -8.60
CA TYR A 517 -6.28 17.03 -10.04
C TYR A 517 -7.17 15.83 -10.40
N GLN A 518 -6.86 14.64 -9.86
CA GLN A 518 -7.63 13.43 -10.14
C GLN A 518 -9.06 13.52 -9.58
N ASN A 519 -9.26 14.15 -8.42
CA ASN A 519 -10.59 14.38 -7.87
C ASN A 519 -11.43 15.29 -8.78
N GLN A 520 -10.83 16.33 -9.39
CA GLN A 520 -11.51 17.18 -10.35
C GLN A 520 -11.91 16.41 -11.61
N LEU A 521 -11.07 15.50 -12.09
CA LEU A 521 -11.43 14.60 -13.20
C LEU A 521 -12.56 13.63 -12.83
N ILE A 522 -12.53 13.06 -11.61
CA ILE A 522 -13.62 12.20 -11.11
C ILE A 522 -14.94 13.00 -11.09
N GLU A 523 -14.93 14.25 -10.63
CA GLU A 523 -16.11 15.11 -10.64
C GLU A 523 -16.59 15.38 -12.08
N GLU A 524 -15.69 15.67 -13.02
CA GLU A 524 -16.02 15.90 -14.44
C GLU A 524 -16.74 14.69 -15.05
N TYR A 525 -16.28 13.48 -14.77
CA TYR A 525 -16.83 12.25 -15.35
C TYR A 525 -18.00 11.66 -14.55
N THR A 526 -18.25 12.14 -13.33
CA THR A 526 -19.37 11.66 -12.50
C THR A 526 -20.71 11.92 -13.20
N GLY A 527 -21.50 10.85 -13.37
CA GLY A 527 -22.82 10.92 -14.01
C GLY A 527 -22.80 11.08 -15.55
N LYS A 528 -21.63 11.00 -16.18
CA LYS A 528 -21.51 10.94 -17.64
C LYS A 528 -21.89 9.54 -18.15
N SER A 529 -22.23 9.47 -19.44
CA SER A 529 -22.54 8.21 -20.12
C SER A 529 -21.26 7.50 -20.60
N ASP A 530 -21.36 6.20 -20.88
CA ASP A 530 -20.28 5.44 -21.51
C ASP A 530 -19.94 5.95 -22.90
N ASP A 531 -20.90 6.52 -23.63
CA ASP A 531 -20.65 7.16 -24.94
C ASP A 531 -19.81 8.43 -24.76
N TYR A 532 -20.09 9.24 -23.73
CA TYR A 532 -19.24 10.40 -23.40
C TYR A 532 -17.80 9.98 -23.12
N VAL A 533 -17.59 8.91 -22.36
CA VAL A 533 -16.25 8.36 -22.09
C VAL A 533 -15.54 7.98 -23.39
N LYS A 534 -16.23 7.30 -24.31
CA LYS A 534 -15.65 6.90 -25.61
C LYS A 534 -15.28 8.10 -26.49
N GLU A 535 -16.12 9.12 -26.51
CA GLU A 535 -15.88 10.35 -27.30
C GLU A 535 -14.68 11.14 -26.77
N HIS A 536 -14.44 11.12 -25.45
CA HIS A 536 -13.33 11.86 -24.79
C HIS A 536 -12.10 11.00 -24.47
N ALA A 537 -12.08 9.75 -24.96
CA ALA A 537 -11.02 8.79 -24.62
C ALA A 537 -9.62 9.26 -25.06
N ASP A 538 -9.50 9.92 -26.19
CA ASP A 538 -8.22 10.45 -26.66
C ASP A 538 -7.78 11.64 -25.80
N GLU A 539 -8.71 12.45 -25.34
CA GLU A 539 -8.43 13.62 -24.50
C GLU A 539 -7.88 13.21 -23.14
N TYR A 540 -8.59 12.36 -22.38
CA TYR A 540 -8.08 11.95 -21.06
C TYR A 540 -6.85 11.05 -21.14
N THR A 541 -6.67 10.29 -22.24
CA THR A 541 -5.42 9.57 -22.49
C THR A 541 -4.25 10.54 -22.67
N ALA A 542 -4.43 11.58 -23.50
CA ALA A 542 -3.40 12.61 -23.70
C ALA A 542 -3.10 13.37 -22.38
N LYS A 543 -4.12 13.68 -21.58
CA LYS A 543 -3.95 14.28 -20.25
C LYS A 543 -3.12 13.38 -19.33
N SER A 544 -3.44 12.09 -19.25
CA SER A 544 -2.70 11.11 -18.44
C SER A 544 -1.23 10.98 -18.87
N ILE A 545 -0.95 10.94 -20.18
CA ILE A 545 0.41 10.91 -20.73
C ILE A 545 1.17 12.20 -20.38
N ALA A 546 0.53 13.36 -20.47
CA ALA A 546 1.16 14.65 -20.15
C ALA A 546 1.51 14.74 -18.66
N VAL A 547 0.63 14.27 -17.77
CA VAL A 547 0.89 14.16 -16.33
C VAL A 547 2.06 13.22 -16.07
N ALA A 548 2.05 12.00 -16.62
CA ALA A 548 3.12 11.04 -16.45
C ALA A 548 4.47 11.58 -16.93
N LYS A 549 4.49 12.26 -18.08
CA LYS A 549 5.70 12.91 -18.60
C LYS A 549 6.26 13.97 -17.65
N SER A 550 5.38 14.78 -17.05
CA SER A 550 5.81 15.81 -16.09
C SER A 550 6.35 15.20 -14.80
N VAL A 551 5.69 14.16 -14.27
CA VAL A 551 6.17 13.41 -13.11
C VAL A 551 7.52 12.74 -13.39
N PHE A 552 7.68 12.13 -14.55
CA PHE A 552 8.93 11.49 -14.95
C PHE A 552 10.09 12.50 -15.07
N GLN A 553 9.83 13.69 -15.57
CA GLN A 553 10.85 14.75 -15.57
C GLN A 553 11.26 15.13 -14.13
N LEU A 554 10.30 15.27 -13.22
CA LEU A 554 10.60 15.54 -11.81
C LEU A 554 11.40 14.39 -11.17
N MET A 555 11.12 13.14 -11.50
CA MET A 555 11.91 12.00 -11.02
C MET A 555 13.37 12.10 -11.51
N LYS A 556 13.60 12.49 -12.74
CA LYS A 556 14.95 12.71 -13.29
C LYS A 556 15.67 13.88 -12.60
N ASP A 557 14.94 14.94 -12.28
CA ASP A 557 15.48 16.09 -11.55
C ASP A 557 15.85 15.66 -10.12
N VAL A 558 15.00 14.86 -9.44
CA VAL A 558 15.32 14.25 -8.14
C VAL A 558 16.59 13.40 -8.25
N GLU A 559 16.68 12.52 -9.24
CA GLU A 559 17.84 11.66 -9.47
C GLU A 559 19.13 12.48 -9.63
N ALA A 560 19.07 13.56 -10.39
CA ALA A 560 20.23 14.44 -10.62
C ALA A 560 20.67 15.17 -9.33
N VAL A 561 19.71 15.67 -8.55
CA VAL A 561 19.99 16.32 -7.26
C VAL A 561 20.59 15.32 -6.27
N MET A 562 20.09 14.09 -6.22
CA MET A 562 20.60 13.03 -5.35
C MET A 562 22.04 12.64 -5.72
N LYS A 563 22.34 12.48 -7.01
CA LYS A 563 23.73 12.23 -7.48
C LYS A 563 24.70 13.31 -7.03
N SER A 564 24.31 14.58 -7.15
CA SER A 564 25.12 15.71 -6.69
C SER A 564 25.30 15.71 -5.16
N ALA A 565 24.25 15.34 -4.41
CA ALA A 565 24.34 15.23 -2.95
C ALA A 565 25.28 14.11 -2.49
N ILE A 566 25.33 12.99 -3.19
CA ILE A 566 26.29 11.90 -2.94
C ILE A 566 27.72 12.38 -3.17
N GLU A 567 27.98 13.03 -4.31
CA GLU A 567 29.32 13.56 -4.64
C GLU A 567 29.81 14.57 -3.61
N THR A 568 28.93 15.46 -3.15
CA THR A 568 29.26 16.50 -2.19
C THR A 568 29.14 16.07 -0.73
N LYS A 569 28.58 14.89 -0.47
CA LYS A 569 28.25 14.37 0.87
C LYS A 569 27.36 15.31 1.68
N THR A 570 26.41 15.96 1.01
CA THR A 570 25.53 16.97 1.61
C THR A 570 24.12 16.39 1.77
N PRO A 571 23.61 16.22 3.00
CA PRO A 571 22.22 15.81 3.23
C PRO A 571 21.23 16.79 2.58
N LEU A 572 20.17 16.26 1.99
CA LEU A 572 19.14 17.08 1.37
C LEU A 572 18.08 17.49 2.39
N ALA A 573 17.72 18.77 2.37
CA ALA A 573 16.58 19.26 3.13
C ALA A 573 15.27 18.68 2.58
N SER A 574 14.24 18.63 3.41
CA SER A 574 12.94 18.02 3.04
C SER A 574 11.85 19.10 3.02
N PRO A 575 11.08 19.23 1.95
CA PRO A 575 11.29 18.69 0.59
C PRO A 575 12.34 19.49 -0.18
N PHE A 576 13.04 18.86 -1.10
CA PHE A 576 14.13 19.51 -1.87
C PHE A 576 13.78 19.75 -3.35
N ILE A 577 12.61 19.32 -3.81
CA ILE A 577 12.20 19.50 -5.20
C ILE A 577 11.14 20.59 -5.36
N ASP A 578 11.24 21.33 -6.46
CA ASP A 578 10.21 22.26 -6.89
C ASP A 578 9.14 21.55 -7.73
N VAL A 579 7.92 21.45 -7.21
CA VAL A 579 6.77 20.85 -7.90
C VAL A 579 5.95 21.86 -8.72
N THR A 580 6.40 23.12 -8.81
CA THR A 580 5.72 24.17 -9.60
C THR A 580 5.55 23.76 -11.07
N PRO A 581 6.55 23.15 -11.75
CA PRO A 581 6.36 22.72 -13.14
C PRO A 581 5.24 21.70 -13.32
N LEU A 582 5.08 20.76 -12.38
CA LEU A 582 3.95 19.82 -12.41
C LEU A 582 2.62 20.57 -12.19
N LYS A 583 2.57 21.46 -11.19
CA LYS A 583 1.36 22.23 -10.92
C LYS A 583 0.90 23.03 -12.15
N GLU A 584 1.81 23.69 -12.87
CA GLU A 584 1.51 24.40 -14.12
C GLU A 584 0.94 23.47 -15.20
N VAL A 585 1.44 22.22 -15.28
CA VAL A 585 0.89 21.23 -16.22
C VAL A 585 -0.52 20.86 -15.79
N LEU A 586 -0.73 20.54 -14.52
CA LEU A 586 -2.05 20.17 -13.99
C LEU A 586 -3.07 21.29 -14.16
N ASP A 587 -2.71 22.55 -13.87
CA ASP A 587 -3.59 23.72 -14.04
C ASP A 587 -4.04 23.91 -15.51
N ARG A 588 -3.17 23.61 -16.48
CA ARG A 588 -3.52 23.66 -17.92
C ARG A 588 -4.41 22.50 -18.38
N LEU A 589 -4.31 21.36 -17.71
CA LEU A 589 -5.06 20.14 -18.05
C LEU A 589 -6.38 20.02 -17.30
N GLN A 590 -6.66 20.96 -16.39
CA GLN A 590 -7.93 20.99 -15.65
C GLN A 590 -9.12 20.99 -16.61
N PRO A 591 -10.24 20.38 -16.21
CA PRO A 591 -11.50 20.51 -16.92
C PRO A 591 -11.83 21.98 -17.12
N THR A 592 -12.17 22.38 -18.32
CA THR A 592 -12.71 23.74 -18.55
C THR A 592 -13.97 23.86 -17.71
N ALA A 593 -13.91 24.62 -16.62
CA ALA A 593 -15.10 24.91 -15.83
C ALA A 593 -16.18 25.35 -16.82
N VAL A 594 -17.29 24.65 -16.88
CA VAL A 594 -18.46 25.08 -17.62
C VAL A 594 -18.84 26.41 -17.00
N LYS A 595 -18.45 27.54 -17.65
CA LYS A 595 -18.94 28.84 -17.26
C LYS A 595 -20.46 28.73 -17.21
N PRO A 596 -21.12 29.07 -16.09
CA PRO A 596 -22.57 29.18 -16.10
C PRO A 596 -22.93 30.08 -17.29
N ALA A 597 -23.82 29.61 -18.14
CA ALA A 597 -24.30 30.41 -19.28
C ALA A 597 -24.62 31.80 -18.76
N GLU A 598 -23.99 32.84 -19.33
CA GLU A 598 -24.29 34.20 -19.02
C GLU A 598 -25.79 34.37 -19.36
N THR A 599 -26.59 34.42 -18.32
CA THR A 599 -27.97 34.84 -18.46
C THR A 599 -27.97 36.30 -18.93
N THR A 600 -28.12 36.50 -20.19
CA THR A 600 -28.44 37.81 -20.75
C THR A 600 -29.70 38.30 -20.06
N THR A 601 -29.53 39.24 -19.14
CA THR A 601 -30.64 39.98 -18.55
C THR A 601 -31.27 40.81 -19.63
N VAL A 602 -32.37 40.31 -20.19
CA VAL A 602 -33.31 41.13 -20.94
C VAL A 602 -34.17 41.84 -19.89
N ALA A 603 -34.12 43.16 -19.91
CA ALA A 603 -34.93 44.02 -19.06
C ALA A 603 -36.43 43.69 -19.18
N PRO A 604 -37.20 43.71 -18.09
CA PRO A 604 -38.64 43.41 -18.17
C PRO A 604 -39.40 44.58 -18.77
N THR A 605 -40.05 44.35 -19.88
CA THR A 605 -41.16 45.20 -20.35
C THR A 605 -42.38 44.83 -19.52
N THR A 606 -42.89 45.85 -18.85
CA THR A 606 -44.19 45.89 -18.17
C THR A 606 -45.32 45.56 -19.11
N ASN A 607 -46.11 44.57 -18.84
CA ASN A 607 -47.50 44.46 -19.27
C ASN A 607 -48.38 43.96 -18.14
N THR A 608 -49.21 44.89 -17.71
CA THR A 608 -50.34 44.75 -16.81
C THR A 608 -51.46 43.90 -17.46
N TYR A 609 -51.93 42.87 -16.82
CA TYR A 609 -53.31 42.41 -16.94
C TYR A 609 -53.89 41.90 -15.64
N VAL A 610 -55.15 42.27 -15.50
CA VAL A 610 -56.04 42.35 -14.33
C VAL A 610 -56.60 40.97 -13.96
N ALA A 611 -56.99 40.89 -12.69
CA ALA A 611 -57.54 39.78 -11.93
C ALA A 611 -58.82 39.13 -12.49
N SER A 612 -59.10 37.90 -12.14
CA SER A 612 -60.42 37.58 -11.55
C SER A 612 -60.37 36.25 -10.79
N ASN A 613 -60.78 36.39 -9.60
CA ASN A 613 -61.55 35.65 -8.55
C ASN A 613 -61.82 34.14 -8.63
N ASN A 614 -61.63 33.59 -7.44
CA ASN A 614 -62.49 32.66 -6.65
C ASN A 614 -62.30 31.17 -6.77
N TYR A 615 -61.85 30.56 -5.70
CA TYR A 615 -62.72 29.84 -4.74
C TYR A 615 -61.99 29.48 -3.45
N SER A 616 -62.78 29.43 -2.37
CA SER A 616 -62.45 29.37 -0.93
C SER A 616 -61.92 28.02 -0.43
N ALA A 617 -61.13 28.19 0.59
CA ALA A 617 -61.11 27.46 1.90
C ALA A 617 -60.52 26.04 1.97
N THR A 618 -59.42 25.94 2.67
CA THR A 618 -59.43 25.32 4.02
C THR A 618 -58.08 25.61 4.70
N LEU A 619 -58.13 26.06 5.94
CA LEU A 619 -57.04 26.31 6.84
C LEU A 619 -56.20 25.06 7.07
N SER A 620 -54.92 25.13 6.77
CA SER A 620 -53.93 24.33 7.41
C SER A 620 -52.71 25.22 7.70
N ASN A 621 -52.33 25.31 8.97
CA ASN A 621 -51.17 25.99 9.50
C ASN A 621 -49.92 25.64 8.68
N THR A 622 -49.45 26.53 7.84
CA THR A 622 -48.11 26.48 7.29
C THR A 622 -47.24 27.47 8.08
N THR A 623 -46.49 26.97 8.97
CA THR A 623 -45.31 27.62 9.50
C THR A 623 -44.47 28.10 8.33
N GLN A 624 -44.28 29.45 8.28
CA GLN A 624 -43.37 30.07 7.34
C GLN A 624 -41.96 29.48 7.61
N THR A 625 -41.53 28.55 6.79
CA THR A 625 -40.12 28.08 6.80
C THR A 625 -39.31 29.14 6.03
N THR A 626 -38.54 29.93 6.76
CA THR A 626 -37.37 30.63 6.24
C THR A 626 -36.57 29.64 5.41
N PRO A 627 -36.03 29.98 4.23
CA PRO A 627 -35.23 29.07 3.44
C PRO A 627 -34.04 28.62 4.27
N VAL A 628 -33.92 27.31 4.54
CA VAL A 628 -32.82 26.73 5.27
C VAL A 628 -31.55 26.95 4.46
N LYS A 629 -30.60 27.71 5.03
CA LYS A 629 -29.26 27.90 4.44
C LYS A 629 -28.62 26.54 4.27
N LYS A 630 -28.14 26.20 3.10
CA LYS A 630 -27.42 24.99 2.79
C LYS A 630 -25.93 25.27 2.78
N ASN A 631 -25.16 24.33 3.36
CA ASN A 631 -23.70 24.31 3.35
C ASN A 631 -23.07 25.62 3.89
N GLY A 632 -22.76 25.62 5.18
CA GLY A 632 -22.08 26.73 5.86
C GLY A 632 -22.72 27.11 7.19
N PHE A 633 -22.15 28.14 7.82
CA PHE A 633 -22.57 28.58 9.14
C PHE A 633 -23.89 29.38 9.12
N ASP A 634 -24.75 29.05 10.09
CA ASP A 634 -25.90 29.83 10.49
C ASP A 634 -25.75 30.17 11.98
N GLY A 635 -25.21 31.34 12.26
CA GLY A 635 -24.71 31.70 13.59
C GLY A 635 -23.55 30.77 14.02
N LYS A 636 -23.68 30.11 15.18
CA LYS A 636 -22.71 29.12 15.65
C LYS A 636 -22.95 27.69 15.12
N HIS A 637 -24.03 27.46 14.40
CA HIS A 637 -24.39 26.14 13.86
C HIS A 637 -23.88 25.97 12.44
N TYR A 638 -23.44 24.76 12.09
CA TYR A 638 -23.08 24.40 10.74
C TYR A 638 -24.19 23.59 10.07
N ILE A 639 -24.60 24.00 8.87
CA ILE A 639 -25.63 23.36 8.07
C ILE A 639 -24.92 22.63 6.92
N ASN A 640 -25.17 21.33 6.75
CA ASN A 640 -24.60 20.55 5.67
C ASN A 640 -25.35 20.73 4.35
N ASP A 641 -24.88 20.11 3.27
CA ASP A 641 -25.47 20.15 1.93
C ASP A 641 -26.94 19.70 1.89
N GLU A 642 -27.34 18.86 2.84
CA GLU A 642 -28.72 18.37 2.97
C GLU A 642 -29.63 19.34 3.74
N GLY A 643 -29.09 20.48 4.19
CA GLY A 643 -29.81 21.46 4.97
C GLY A 643 -30.01 21.06 6.44
N ARG A 644 -29.23 20.11 6.96
CA ARG A 644 -29.30 19.62 8.34
C ARG A 644 -28.19 20.21 9.18
N LYS A 645 -28.48 20.53 10.45
CA LYS A 645 -27.46 20.87 11.44
C LYS A 645 -26.60 19.65 11.75
N VAL A 646 -25.28 19.84 11.78
CA VAL A 646 -24.31 18.81 12.17
C VAL A 646 -23.91 18.96 13.63
N SER A 647 -23.44 17.89 14.27
CA SER A 647 -22.93 17.89 15.65
C SER A 647 -21.87 16.81 15.86
N ASN A 648 -21.02 16.97 16.88
CA ASN A 648 -19.94 16.05 17.28
C ASN A 648 -19.00 15.69 16.14
N GLN A 649 -18.62 16.64 15.29
CA GLN A 649 -17.71 16.37 14.16
C GLN A 649 -16.94 17.61 13.74
N TRP A 650 -15.83 17.37 13.07
CA TRP A 650 -15.10 18.38 12.34
C TRP A 650 -15.78 18.69 11.00
N VAL A 651 -15.86 19.95 10.66
CA VAL A 651 -16.35 20.46 9.38
C VAL A 651 -15.31 21.39 8.77
N TYR A 652 -15.07 21.25 7.48
CA TYR A 652 -14.24 22.20 6.76
C TYR A 652 -15.18 23.19 6.04
N ASP A 653 -15.05 24.46 6.35
CA ASP A 653 -15.81 25.50 5.67
C ASP A 653 -14.96 26.17 4.60
N VAL A 654 -15.38 26.04 3.36
CA VAL A 654 -14.66 26.56 2.17
C VAL A 654 -14.63 28.09 2.13
N THR A 655 -15.62 28.77 2.76
CA THR A 655 -15.69 30.23 2.81
C THR A 655 -14.63 30.79 3.75
N TYR A 656 -14.41 30.10 4.87
CA TYR A 656 -13.41 30.46 5.89
C TYR A 656 -12.07 29.75 5.69
N GLN A 657 -11.98 28.83 4.75
CA GLN A 657 -10.78 28.01 4.45
C GLN A 657 -10.17 27.37 5.72
N SER A 658 -11.03 26.91 6.63
CA SER A 658 -10.60 26.39 7.93
C SER A 658 -11.49 25.25 8.41
N TRP A 659 -10.92 24.43 9.27
CA TRP A 659 -11.66 23.43 10.03
C TRP A 659 -12.27 24.01 11.29
N PHE A 660 -13.47 23.57 11.62
CA PHE A 660 -14.23 23.92 12.81
C PHE A 660 -14.70 22.61 13.46
N PHE A 661 -14.66 22.53 14.77
CA PHE A 661 -15.28 21.43 15.50
C PHE A 661 -16.66 21.84 16.00
N ILE A 662 -17.67 21.06 15.64
CA ILE A 662 -19.06 21.29 16.06
C ILE A 662 -19.33 20.34 17.23
N ASP A 663 -19.74 20.87 18.37
CA ASP A 663 -20.00 20.12 19.59
C ASP A 663 -21.33 19.34 19.57
N SER A 664 -21.65 18.68 20.69
CA SER A 664 -22.90 17.92 20.82
C SER A 664 -24.17 18.78 20.78
N LYS A 665 -24.05 20.10 20.99
CA LYS A 665 -25.15 21.06 20.88
C LYS A 665 -25.32 21.57 19.45
N GLY A 666 -24.41 21.20 18.57
CA GLY A 666 -24.39 21.66 17.19
C GLY A 666 -23.74 23.02 17.01
N GLU A 667 -22.95 23.52 17.97
CA GLU A 667 -22.26 24.81 17.92
C GLU A 667 -20.76 24.62 17.75
N TYR A 668 -20.08 25.51 16.98
CA TYR A 668 -18.61 25.45 16.92
C TYR A 668 -18.01 25.83 18.28
N VAL A 669 -16.95 25.13 18.67
CA VAL A 669 -16.18 25.40 19.89
C VAL A 669 -15.06 26.41 19.62
N GLU A 670 -14.58 27.08 20.67
CA GLU A 670 -13.49 28.06 20.57
C GLU A 670 -12.58 28.03 21.81
N ASN A 671 -11.32 28.43 21.61
CA ASN A 671 -10.30 28.57 22.66
C ASN A 671 -10.13 27.31 23.52
N GLN A 672 -10.07 26.15 22.85
CA GLN A 672 -9.89 24.86 23.52
C GLN A 672 -9.30 23.79 22.62
N TRP A 673 -8.76 22.74 23.26
CA TRP A 673 -8.32 21.53 22.60
C TRP A 673 -9.49 20.61 22.28
N VAL A 674 -9.44 20.03 21.08
CA VAL A 674 -10.34 18.95 20.64
C VAL A 674 -9.44 17.80 20.14
N GLY A 675 -9.17 16.85 21.04
CA GLY A 675 -8.11 15.87 20.80
C GLY A 675 -6.75 16.55 20.68
N ASP A 676 -6.04 16.29 19.61
CA ASP A 676 -4.70 16.85 19.33
C ASP A 676 -4.74 18.22 18.63
N TYR A 677 -5.91 18.80 18.39
CA TYR A 677 -6.09 20.03 17.64
C TYR A 677 -6.58 21.16 18.53
N TYR A 678 -6.06 22.35 18.34
CA TYR A 678 -6.53 23.54 19.05
C TYR A 678 -7.46 24.37 18.17
N VAL A 679 -8.61 24.73 18.75
CA VAL A 679 -9.58 25.62 18.11
C VAL A 679 -9.46 27.01 18.72
N LYS A 680 -9.11 27.98 17.90
CA LYS A 680 -8.93 29.39 18.29
C LYS A 680 -10.26 30.13 18.48
N SER A 681 -10.18 31.38 18.93
CA SER A 681 -11.32 32.30 18.94
C SER A 681 -11.93 32.40 17.54
N GLY A 682 -13.26 32.36 17.47
CA GLY A 682 -14.01 32.30 16.22
C GLY A 682 -14.13 30.89 15.64
N GLY A 683 -13.64 29.85 16.34
CA GLY A 683 -13.81 28.45 15.96
C GLY A 683 -12.78 27.90 14.96
N TYR A 684 -11.78 28.68 14.58
CA TYR A 684 -10.78 28.27 13.59
C TYR A 684 -9.76 27.29 14.16
N MET A 685 -9.48 26.21 13.47
CA MET A 685 -8.39 25.29 13.84
C MET A 685 -7.03 25.97 13.63
N ALA A 686 -6.18 25.93 14.65
CA ALA A 686 -4.81 26.43 14.58
C ALA A 686 -3.94 25.55 13.66
N LYS A 687 -3.04 26.14 12.87
CA LYS A 687 -2.08 25.45 11.98
C LYS A 687 -0.79 26.24 11.87
N SER A 688 0.36 25.54 11.90
CA SER A 688 1.71 26.11 11.75
C SER A 688 1.92 27.34 12.62
N GLU A 689 1.48 27.29 13.86
CA GLU A 689 1.52 28.44 14.77
C GLU A 689 1.67 28.05 16.23
N TRP A 690 2.14 28.99 17.02
CA TRP A 690 2.20 28.89 18.46
C TRP A 690 0.80 29.04 19.11
N VAL A 691 0.49 28.15 20.03
CA VAL A 691 -0.74 28.17 20.84
C VAL A 691 -0.40 28.30 22.31
N HIS A 692 -0.89 29.34 22.94
CA HIS A 692 -0.81 29.48 24.41
C HIS A 692 -2.11 28.95 25.03
N ASP A 693 -2.01 27.79 25.67
CA ASP A 693 -3.15 27.26 26.45
C ASP A 693 -3.25 27.95 27.80
N GLN A 694 -4.24 28.81 27.96
CA GLN A 694 -4.45 29.58 29.17
C GLN A 694 -4.80 28.71 30.40
N LYS A 695 -5.34 27.50 30.19
CA LYS A 695 -5.69 26.60 31.29
C LYS A 695 -4.46 25.97 31.95
N SER A 696 -3.51 25.57 31.14
CA SER A 696 -2.24 24.97 31.58
C SER A 696 -1.11 26.00 31.73
N ASN A 697 -1.33 27.23 31.27
CA ASN A 697 -0.33 28.29 31.16
C ASN A 697 0.93 27.79 30.41
N THR A 698 0.74 27.12 29.33
CA THR A 698 1.78 26.38 28.57
C THR A 698 1.71 26.71 27.10
N TRP A 699 2.88 26.81 26.46
CA TRP A 699 3.02 26.97 25.04
C TRP A 699 3.13 25.62 24.34
N TYR A 700 2.42 25.51 23.23
CA TYR A 700 2.43 24.41 22.28
C TYR A 700 2.72 24.97 20.89
N TYR A 701 3.28 24.17 20.03
CA TYR A 701 3.31 24.48 18.60
C TYR A 701 2.48 23.44 17.86
N VAL A 702 1.59 23.89 16.99
CA VAL A 702 0.81 23.02 16.10
C VAL A 702 1.42 23.05 14.71
N ASN A 703 1.59 21.86 14.15
CA ASN A 703 2.17 21.69 12.82
C ASN A 703 1.20 22.11 11.69
N SER A 704 1.58 21.90 10.43
CA SER A 704 0.75 22.22 9.27
C SER A 704 -0.55 21.41 9.20
N GLU A 705 -0.63 20.29 9.90
CA GLU A 705 -1.87 19.50 10.03
C GLU A 705 -2.77 19.99 11.19
N GLY A 706 -2.28 20.92 11.98
CA GLY A 706 -2.97 21.45 13.16
C GLY A 706 -2.74 20.63 14.43
N LYS A 707 -1.92 19.59 14.40
CA LYS A 707 -1.58 18.75 15.56
C LYS A 707 -0.44 19.35 16.37
N TYR A 708 -0.50 19.35 17.70
CA TYR A 708 0.63 19.77 18.50
C TYR A 708 1.75 18.74 18.50
N LEU A 709 3.01 19.25 18.58
CA LEU A 709 4.22 18.45 18.55
C LEU A 709 4.47 17.77 19.90
N ARG A 710 5.06 16.55 19.90
CA ARG A 710 5.42 15.78 21.10
C ARG A 710 6.73 15.05 20.91
N ASN A 711 7.53 14.95 21.97
CA ASN A 711 8.79 14.19 22.00
C ASN A 711 9.69 14.47 20.79
N THR A 712 9.75 15.73 20.36
CA THR A 712 10.47 16.09 19.13
C THR A 712 11.11 17.44 19.24
N TRP A 713 12.18 17.61 18.49
CA TRP A 713 12.75 18.90 18.15
C TRP A 713 12.06 19.47 16.93
N GLU A 714 11.83 20.76 16.93
CA GLU A 714 11.32 21.49 15.77
C GLU A 714 12.07 22.79 15.59
N LYS A 715 12.40 23.12 14.33
CA LYS A 715 13.08 24.39 14.01
C LYS A 715 12.07 25.41 13.50
N ILE A 716 11.77 26.39 14.30
CA ILE A 716 10.81 27.45 14.02
C ILE A 716 11.56 28.78 13.97
N ASP A 717 11.39 29.56 12.91
CA ASP A 717 12.08 30.85 12.72
C ASP A 717 13.60 30.76 12.95
N ASN A 718 14.21 29.69 12.45
CA ASN A 718 15.63 29.38 12.54
C ASN A 718 16.17 29.09 13.95
N LYS A 719 15.31 28.82 14.95
CA LYS A 719 15.65 28.41 16.30
C LYS A 719 15.09 27.03 16.60
N TRP A 720 15.83 26.20 17.35
CA TRP A 720 15.39 24.89 17.77
C TRP A 720 14.58 24.95 19.08
N TYR A 721 13.48 24.22 19.13
CA TYR A 721 12.61 24.05 20.29
C TYR A 721 12.37 22.57 20.53
N TYR A 722 12.23 22.17 21.80
CA TYR A 722 11.89 20.79 22.15
C TYR A 722 10.54 20.73 22.84
N TYR A 723 9.72 19.76 22.43
CA TYR A 723 8.40 19.50 23.00
C TYR A 723 8.42 18.14 23.68
N ASN A 724 8.01 18.05 24.95
CA ASN A 724 7.99 16.81 25.72
C ASN A 724 6.81 15.89 25.32
N GLY A 725 6.66 14.73 26.01
CA GLY A 725 5.61 13.74 25.74
C GLY A 725 4.18 14.25 25.89
N THR A 726 3.97 15.35 26.60
CA THR A 726 2.68 16.02 26.75
C THR A 726 2.48 17.14 25.72
N GLY A 727 3.48 17.38 24.87
CA GLY A 727 3.49 18.47 23.90
C GLY A 727 3.87 19.83 24.44
N LYS A 728 4.25 19.91 25.71
CA LYS A 728 4.70 21.12 26.35
C LYS A 728 6.09 21.50 25.84
N MET A 729 6.29 22.77 25.44
CA MET A 729 7.59 23.32 25.14
C MET A 729 8.48 23.32 26.40
N GLU A 730 9.68 22.76 26.29
CA GLU A 730 10.66 22.73 27.37
C GLU A 730 11.48 24.02 27.43
N SER A 731 12.01 24.33 28.60
CA SER A 731 12.94 25.43 28.85
C SER A 731 13.89 25.07 29.99
N GLY A 732 15.06 25.74 30.06
CA GLY A 732 16.12 25.41 31.01
C GLY A 732 16.99 24.23 30.51
N TRP A 733 17.61 23.51 31.46
CA TRP A 733 18.43 22.35 31.14
C TRP A 733 17.57 21.14 30.73
N LEU A 734 17.85 20.60 29.56
CA LEU A 734 17.21 19.41 29.01
C LEU A 734 18.26 18.29 28.86
N PHE A 735 18.02 17.16 29.52
CA PHE A 735 18.82 15.95 29.32
C PHE A 735 18.08 15.00 28.40
N LEU A 736 18.67 14.73 27.22
CA LEU A 736 18.06 13.89 26.20
C LEU A 736 19.12 13.02 25.54
N ASN A 737 18.87 11.70 25.45
CA ASN A 737 19.76 10.72 24.81
C ASN A 737 21.23 10.78 25.30
N GLY A 738 21.43 10.99 26.61
CA GLY A 738 22.76 11.04 27.21
C GLY A 738 23.47 12.38 27.08
N LYS A 739 22.82 13.41 26.53
CA LYS A 739 23.38 14.73 26.26
C LYS A 739 22.57 15.83 26.95
N TRP A 740 23.26 16.89 27.36
CA TRP A 740 22.63 18.07 27.95
C TRP A 740 22.51 19.19 26.92
N PHE A 741 21.34 19.83 26.90
CA PHE A 741 21.02 21.01 26.09
C PHE A 741 20.49 22.10 27.00
N TYR A 742 20.63 23.36 26.60
CA TYR A 742 20.05 24.49 27.32
C TYR A 742 19.06 25.26 26.44
N LEU A 743 17.82 25.38 26.91
CA LEU A 743 16.76 26.13 26.24
C LEU A 743 16.44 27.39 27.05
N GLU A 744 16.37 28.54 26.39
CA GLU A 744 16.01 29.80 27.04
C GLU A 744 14.58 29.72 27.64
N GLU A 745 14.22 30.74 28.42
CA GLU A 745 12.80 30.89 28.90
C GLU A 745 11.83 30.94 27.70
N SER A 746 12.25 31.43 26.55
CA SER A 746 11.50 31.42 25.30
C SER A 746 11.35 30.02 24.69
N GLY A 747 12.00 28.98 25.22
CA GLY A 747 12.11 27.64 24.65
C GLY A 747 13.19 27.48 23.58
N ALA A 748 13.81 28.55 23.13
CA ALA A 748 14.82 28.48 22.06
C ALA A 748 16.13 27.88 22.58
N MET A 749 16.65 26.84 21.88
CA MET A 749 17.91 26.21 22.20
C MET A 749 19.10 27.14 21.95
N LYS A 750 20.05 27.13 22.85
CA LYS A 750 21.34 27.80 22.70
C LYS A 750 22.31 26.92 21.93
N GLU A 751 23.06 27.57 21.01
CA GLU A 751 24.06 26.89 20.15
C GLU A 751 25.34 27.70 20.08
N ASN A 752 26.49 27.02 20.07
CA ASN A 752 27.82 27.57 19.81
C ASN A 752 28.15 28.82 20.63
N GLN A 753 27.95 28.79 21.95
CA GLN A 753 28.16 29.93 22.84
C GLN A 753 28.32 29.54 24.30
N TRP A 754 28.86 30.49 25.07
CA TRP A 754 28.88 30.45 26.51
C TRP A 754 27.52 30.82 27.09
N LEU A 755 27.15 30.17 28.18
CA LEU A 755 25.97 30.40 28.99
C LEU A 755 26.32 30.67 30.42
N GLU A 756 25.74 31.67 31.05
CA GLU A 756 25.82 31.85 32.49
C GLU A 756 24.51 31.36 33.12
N VAL A 757 24.59 30.29 33.94
CA VAL A 757 23.43 29.72 34.62
C VAL A 757 23.79 29.58 36.11
N ASN A 758 23.03 30.26 36.96
CA ASN A 758 23.26 30.26 38.42
C ASN A 758 24.68 30.64 38.84
N GLY A 759 25.28 31.59 38.15
CA GLY A 759 26.64 32.09 38.49
C GLY A 759 27.80 31.19 38.05
N LYS A 760 27.49 30.16 37.19
CA LYS A 760 28.46 29.28 36.58
C LYS A 760 28.39 29.38 35.05
N TRP A 761 29.55 29.28 34.40
CA TRP A 761 29.68 29.36 32.98
C TRP A 761 29.79 27.99 32.35
N TYR A 762 29.02 27.76 31.27
CA TYR A 762 28.95 26.54 30.50
C TYR A 762 29.12 26.85 29.01
N TYR A 763 29.63 25.93 28.22
CA TYR A 763 29.71 26.10 26.79
C TYR A 763 28.89 25.02 26.06
N VAL A 764 28.02 25.44 25.17
CA VAL A 764 27.29 24.54 24.26
C VAL A 764 27.84 24.65 22.85
N ASP A 765 28.03 23.53 22.17
CA ASP A 765 28.57 23.45 20.84
C ASP A 765 27.58 23.87 19.73
N ALA A 766 27.95 23.70 18.47
CA ALA A 766 27.13 24.06 17.32
C ALA A 766 25.90 23.19 17.16
N SER A 767 25.85 22.02 17.80
CA SER A 767 24.66 21.15 17.90
C SER A 767 23.78 21.47 19.12
N GLY A 768 24.19 22.43 19.97
CA GLY A 768 23.54 22.77 21.24
C GLY A 768 23.94 21.87 22.39
N GLU A 769 24.85 20.89 22.20
CA GLU A 769 25.28 19.95 23.21
C GLU A 769 26.26 20.61 24.21
N LEU A 770 26.06 20.39 25.50
CA LEU A 770 26.95 20.84 26.56
C LEU A 770 28.30 20.13 26.45
N LEU A 771 29.38 20.91 26.34
CA LEU A 771 30.74 20.37 26.42
C LEU A 771 31.06 20.03 27.87
N VAL A 772 31.59 18.81 28.09
CA VAL A 772 32.04 18.31 29.41
C VAL A 772 33.43 17.73 29.30
N ASN A 773 34.24 17.96 30.34
CA ASN A 773 35.58 17.37 30.50
C ASN A 773 36.46 17.58 29.26
N THR A 774 36.36 18.73 28.63
CA THR A 774 37.04 19.04 27.35
C THR A 774 37.47 20.52 27.27
N LYS A 775 38.17 20.85 26.19
CA LYS A 775 38.57 22.19 25.84
C LYS A 775 37.57 22.81 24.86
N THR A 776 37.09 24.01 25.17
CA THR A 776 36.18 24.76 24.29
C THR A 776 36.90 25.28 23.05
N PRO A 777 36.20 25.63 21.96
CA PRO A 777 36.81 26.14 20.72
C PRO A 777 37.67 27.40 20.90
N ASP A 778 37.31 28.25 21.86
CA ASP A 778 38.04 29.47 22.22
C ASP A 778 39.15 29.27 23.28
N GLY A 779 39.38 28.01 23.68
CA GLY A 779 40.61 27.62 24.40
C GLY A 779 40.44 27.44 25.92
N TYR A 780 39.29 27.58 26.49
CA TYR A 780 39.01 27.36 27.92
C TYR A 780 38.73 25.89 28.22
N TYR A 781 38.80 25.48 29.50
CA TYR A 781 38.49 24.15 29.92
C TYR A 781 37.16 24.11 30.70
N VAL A 782 36.36 23.06 30.45
CA VAL A 782 35.16 22.75 31.24
C VAL A 782 35.35 21.41 31.93
N ASN A 783 34.83 21.31 33.15
CA ASN A 783 34.96 20.12 34.01
C ASN A 783 33.93 19.01 33.62
N GLU A 784 33.88 17.95 34.42
CA GLU A 784 32.95 16.84 34.23
C GLU A 784 31.44 17.22 34.33
N ASN A 785 31.14 18.37 34.92
CA ASN A 785 29.78 18.94 34.99
C ASN A 785 29.58 20.01 33.90
N GLY A 786 30.51 20.21 33.01
CA GLY A 786 30.47 21.24 31.97
C GLY A 786 30.73 22.65 32.46
N GLU A 787 31.13 22.83 33.72
CA GLU A 787 31.44 24.14 34.31
C GLU A 787 32.84 24.63 33.91
N TRP A 788 32.96 25.91 33.57
CA TRP A 788 34.27 26.54 33.30
C TRP A 788 35.17 26.49 34.54
N ILE A 789 36.45 26.11 34.32
CA ILE A 789 37.48 25.98 35.37
C ILE A 789 38.74 26.77 34.98
#